data_ca0d02fd691cca54e5885ae9762d1126
#
_entry.id   ca0d02fd691cca54e5885ae9762d1126
#
_cell.length_a   1.000
_cell.length_b   1.000
_cell.length_c   1.000
_cell.angle_alpha   90.00
_cell.angle_beta   90.00
_cell.angle_gamma   90.00
#
_symmetry.space_group_name_H-M   'P 1'
#
loop_
_entity.id
_entity.type
_entity.pdbx_description
1 polymer ?
#
loop_
_entity_poly.entity_id
_entity_poly.type
_entity_poly.pdbx_seq_one_letter_code
_entity_poly.pdbx_strand_id
1 'polypeptide(L)'
;MSGAPGCWLMSEQEVSTDTAAADVPPTPEGVLQLGGNAPQLENSAREGDDNGGADSPNSSRMQTAGPPPDREVLPSVGDQHSSDRVYDGAVDDYMELDDGNASFGGPVDLIGRITSYDNMMDTGSEDGDDDEADGWRGEASRAATSFCRSTRIRRPNIRLQDYEVEIPASLVIQALNLLMEPHSIQEALQGPDAEKWIEALEKEHFDLMCNNAWVLVERPKGKKILSSKWVFVRKRSHKGEVIRYRARVTIKGCQQEYGVNFWDTYAPVVSFESVKLVLLLALHYVLLCEHIDFVSAFLNGPIGDEVEIYMEMPEYFNDGSGRVCRLLRSLYGLKQAPLIWYKMVDEFLRSCGFKRSKMDNGVYWRVVGGNPIFLTVYVDDVIIAANAKNIKLVVSELERKFKIKDLGSASLLLGMEINYIPGQARWISQRGQIEKILSRFQMDKCRAVATPQTLGALPLPATSDQEDVNDPNVPYRAIVGCLQYLVQCSRPELANAVRTLGKYLNKYTHENYIMAKRVLRYLRGTSEYGLVWEKKVSPDLHFVAYADADLGNEKDDRHSITGYVLQLNGCTYAYKSRKQRIVTDDTCCAEFVAASECSTMIVWTHNLCKELNRKRHYPTVLYQDNQATITVLTEIKGNYKTKSVDLKYHKVHDFHERGEFEVRYCPSSENLADIFTKAVGPTLFRKFRQQLNVMPLPVAIEGGNADGRD
;
A
#
# COMPACT_ATOMS: atom_id res chain seq x y z
N MET A 1 39.70 41.33 26.54
CA MET A 1 40.83 40.42 26.23
C MET A 1 40.19 39.20 25.63
N SER A 2 39.95 39.22 24.35
CA SER A 2 40.78 38.76 23.22
C SER A 2 40.86 37.24 23.12
N GLY A 3 40.29 36.71 22.07
CA GLY A 3 40.79 35.59 21.35
C GLY A 3 39.77 34.84 20.53
N ALA A 4 39.52 35.23 19.28
CA ALA A 4 38.96 34.35 18.24
C ALA A 4 40.09 33.46 17.68
N PRO A 5 39.80 32.32 17.11
CA PRO A 5 40.54 31.70 16.02
C PRO A 5 39.62 31.53 14.81
N GLY A 6 39.94 31.99 13.65
CA GLY A 6 41.09 31.78 12.82
C GLY A 6 40.69 30.86 11.66
N CYS A 7 40.25 31.48 10.55
CA CYS A 7 40.03 30.88 9.25
C CYS A 7 41.36 30.32 8.70
N TRP A 8 41.39 29.09 8.21
CA TRP A 8 42.47 28.57 7.37
C TRP A 8 42.00 28.31 5.96
N LEU A 9 42.46 29.20 5.08
CA LEU A 9 42.60 29.00 3.63
C LEU A 9 43.84 28.13 3.40
N MET A 10 43.74 27.13 2.59
CA MET A 10 44.86 26.45 1.95
C MET A 10 44.73 26.48 0.43
N SER A 11 45.78 26.97 -0.15
CA SER A 11 46.04 27.29 -1.53
C SER A 11 46.23 26.06 -2.44
N GLU A 12 45.93 26.30 -3.71
CA GLU A 12 46.27 25.50 -4.87
C GLU A 12 47.77 25.28 -5.03
N GLN A 13 48.20 24.11 -5.46
CA GLN A 13 49.43 23.89 -6.21
C GLN A 13 49.22 22.88 -7.32
N GLU A 14 49.39 23.37 -8.51
CA GLU A 14 49.58 22.63 -9.77
C GLU A 14 50.89 21.84 -9.73
N VAL A 15 50.94 20.62 -10.25
CA VAL A 15 52.13 20.02 -10.86
C VAL A 15 51.74 19.21 -12.11
N SER A 16 52.52 19.53 -13.15
CA SER A 16 52.49 19.14 -14.54
C SER A 16 52.70 17.67 -14.87
N THR A 17 52.08 17.28 -15.95
CA THR A 17 52.47 16.38 -17.05
C THR A 17 53.78 15.61 -16.98
N ASP A 18 53.73 14.30 -17.21
CA ASP A 18 54.61 13.66 -18.21
C ASP A 18 54.05 12.34 -18.79
N THR A 19 54.24 12.22 -20.07
CA THR A 19 53.88 11.15 -21.01
C THR A 19 54.84 9.95 -20.92
N ALA A 20 54.30 8.73 -21.04
CA ALA A 20 55.03 7.64 -21.72
C ALA A 20 54.05 6.55 -22.20
N ALA A 21 54.09 6.28 -23.47
CA ALA A 21 53.48 5.17 -24.17
C ALA A 21 54.37 3.91 -24.14
N ALA A 22 53.76 2.76 -24.24
CA ALA A 22 54.19 1.46 -24.80
C ALA A 22 53.46 0.34 -24.04
N ASP A 23 52.93 -0.72 -24.55
CA ASP A 23 53.08 -1.57 -25.74
C ASP A 23 51.95 -2.60 -25.66
N VAL A 24 51.35 -2.90 -26.80
CA VAL A 24 50.55 -4.11 -27.08
C VAL A 24 51.50 -5.19 -27.59
N PRO A 25 51.34 -6.46 -27.23
CA PRO A 25 51.22 -7.49 -28.23
C PRO A 25 50.31 -8.69 -27.82
N PRO A 26 50.21 -9.75 -28.68
CA PRO A 26 49.01 -10.02 -29.47
C PRO A 26 48.34 -11.36 -29.10
N THR A 27 47.16 -11.57 -29.66
CA THR A 27 46.42 -12.86 -29.70
C THR A 27 47.23 -14.00 -30.37
N PRO A 28 46.89 -15.26 -30.05
CA PRO A 28 46.86 -16.25 -31.14
C PRO A 28 45.49 -16.96 -31.25
N GLU A 29 45.07 -17.05 -32.47
CA GLU A 29 44.09 -17.98 -33.03
C GLU A 29 44.50 -19.43 -32.80
N GLY A 30 43.49 -20.29 -32.60
CA GLY A 30 43.69 -21.74 -32.59
C GLY A 30 42.38 -22.45 -32.90
N VAL A 31 42.16 -22.66 -34.18
CA VAL A 31 41.15 -23.54 -34.78
C VAL A 31 41.41 -24.99 -34.41
N LEU A 32 40.39 -25.73 -34.03
CA LEU A 32 40.27 -27.17 -34.24
C LEU A 32 38.79 -27.58 -34.36
N GLN A 33 38.41 -27.90 -35.61
CA GLN A 33 37.25 -28.74 -35.97
C GLN A 33 37.52 -30.19 -35.59
N LEU A 34 36.44 -30.90 -35.30
CA LEU A 34 36.13 -32.33 -35.58
C LEU A 34 34.87 -32.60 -34.75
N GLY A 35 33.72 -33.03 -35.25
CA GLY A 35 33.38 -33.94 -36.30
C GLY A 35 32.50 -35.03 -35.75
N GLY A 36 31.24 -35.13 -36.21
CA GLY A 36 30.63 -36.44 -36.30
C GLY A 36 29.38 -36.78 -35.48
N ASN A 37 28.29 -36.88 -36.24
CA ASN A 37 27.25 -37.91 -36.19
C ASN A 37 25.98 -37.75 -35.35
N ALA A 38 24.95 -37.44 -36.13
CA ALA A 38 23.58 -37.89 -35.88
C ALA A 38 23.41 -39.36 -36.29
N PRO A 39 22.40 -40.04 -35.79
CA PRO A 39 21.62 -40.91 -36.64
C PRO A 39 20.12 -40.58 -36.65
N GLN A 40 19.61 -40.51 -37.89
CA GLN A 40 18.22 -40.78 -38.25
C GLN A 40 17.97 -42.30 -38.21
N LEU A 41 16.73 -42.68 -37.92
CA LEU A 41 16.04 -43.90 -38.39
C LEU A 41 14.55 -43.67 -38.07
N GLU A 42 13.74 -43.44 -39.07
CA GLU A 42 13.06 -44.33 -40.04
C GLU A 42 11.71 -44.87 -39.53
N ASN A 43 10.73 -44.56 -40.38
CA ASN A 43 9.36 -45.06 -40.47
C ASN A 43 9.24 -46.58 -40.49
N SER A 44 8.18 -47.14 -39.93
CA SER A 44 7.49 -48.28 -40.56
C SER A 44 6.00 -48.32 -40.15
N ALA A 45 5.17 -48.26 -41.17
CA ALA A 45 3.75 -48.61 -41.19
C ALA A 45 3.55 -50.14 -41.18
N ARG A 46 2.37 -50.58 -40.68
CA ARG A 46 1.56 -51.78 -41.07
C ARG A 46 0.25 -51.68 -40.33
N GLU A 47 -0.88 -51.46 -40.97
CA GLU A 47 -1.86 -52.27 -41.67
C GLU A 47 -2.35 -53.55 -40.92
N GLY A 48 -3.66 -53.69 -40.88
CA GLY A 48 -4.44 -54.93 -40.71
C GLY A 48 -5.68 -54.75 -39.83
N ASP A 49 -6.86 -54.41 -40.40
CA ASP A 49 -8.06 -55.27 -40.69
C ASP A 49 -8.71 -55.85 -39.43
N ASP A 50 -9.98 -55.94 -39.23
CA ASP A 50 -11.20 -55.99 -40.09
C ASP A 50 -12.48 -56.12 -39.18
N ASN A 51 -13.67 -55.80 -39.75
CA ASN A 51 -15.03 -56.30 -39.42
C ASN A 51 -15.73 -55.79 -38.19
N GLY A 52 -16.96 -55.35 -38.23
CA GLY A 52 -18.07 -55.46 -39.19
C GLY A 52 -19.36 -55.04 -38.57
N GLY A 53 -20.27 -54.59 -39.41
CA GLY A 53 -21.71 -54.77 -39.32
C GLY A 53 -22.50 -53.57 -38.78
N ALA A 54 -23.06 -52.74 -39.64
CA ALA A 54 -24.39 -52.70 -40.23
C ALA A 54 -25.51 -52.33 -39.23
N ASP A 55 -26.21 -51.23 -39.39
CA ASP A 55 -27.36 -51.00 -40.20
C ASP A 55 -27.90 -49.55 -40.12
N SER A 56 -28.10 -48.97 -41.30
CA SER A 56 -29.06 -47.88 -41.55
C SER A 56 -30.37 -48.50 -42.02
N PRO A 57 -31.54 -47.84 -42.32
CA PRO A 57 -31.69 -46.51 -42.93
C PRO A 57 -33.01 -45.74 -42.61
N ASN A 58 -33.09 -44.56 -43.20
CA ASN A 58 -34.25 -43.91 -43.91
C ASN A 58 -34.50 -42.48 -43.42
N SER A 59 -34.19 -41.51 -44.18
CA SER A 59 -34.76 -40.88 -45.41
C SER A 59 -36.10 -40.18 -45.20
N SER A 60 -36.07 -38.88 -45.45
CA SER A 60 -36.82 -38.15 -46.48
C SER A 60 -36.86 -36.63 -46.14
N ARG A 61 -36.21 -35.84 -46.96
CA ARG A 61 -36.74 -35.04 -48.08
C ARG A 61 -37.50 -33.76 -47.71
N MET A 62 -36.82 -32.65 -48.04
CA MET A 62 -37.26 -31.53 -48.90
C MET A 62 -38.45 -30.67 -48.46
N GLN A 63 -38.27 -29.36 -48.34
CA GLN A 63 -38.47 -28.42 -49.43
C GLN A 63 -38.14 -26.97 -49.07
N THR A 64 -37.61 -26.31 -50.06
CA THR A 64 -37.27 -24.92 -50.27
C THR A 64 -38.46 -23.98 -50.34
N ALA A 65 -38.34 -22.71 -49.90
CA ALA A 65 -38.84 -21.53 -50.60
C ALA A 65 -38.25 -20.24 -50.02
N GLY A 66 -37.78 -19.38 -50.88
CA GLY A 66 -37.17 -18.10 -50.65
C GLY A 66 -38.15 -16.90 -50.64
N PRO A 67 -37.60 -15.67 -50.62
CA PRO A 67 -38.28 -14.43 -50.23
C PRO A 67 -38.99 -13.76 -51.41
N PRO A 68 -39.71 -12.73 -51.36
CA PRO A 68 -39.69 -11.34 -50.94
C PRO A 68 -41.06 -10.68 -50.71
N PRO A 69 -41.41 -9.38 -50.92
CA PRO A 69 -40.68 -8.17 -51.28
C PRO A 69 -41.03 -6.88 -50.50
N ASP A 70 -40.27 -5.83 -50.87
CA ASP A 70 -40.42 -4.41 -50.69
C ASP A 70 -41.80 -3.72 -50.74
N ARG A 71 -41.88 -2.59 -50.02
CA ARG A 71 -42.54 -1.34 -50.45
C ARG A 71 -42.18 -0.24 -49.45
N GLU A 72 -41.38 0.77 -49.87
CA GLU A 72 -41.73 2.06 -50.51
C GLU A 72 -42.73 2.89 -49.67
N VAL A 73 -42.59 4.15 -49.37
CA VAL A 73 -41.97 5.36 -49.92
C VAL A 73 -42.45 6.53 -49.06
N LEU A 74 -41.56 7.40 -48.70
CA LEU A 74 -41.46 8.84 -48.42
C LEU A 74 -42.74 9.70 -48.68
N PRO A 75 -42.85 11.02 -48.32
CA PRO A 75 -41.79 11.97 -47.96
C PRO A 75 -42.17 13.08 -46.92
N SER A 76 -41.17 13.78 -46.44
CA SER A 76 -40.82 15.19 -46.62
C SER A 76 -41.09 16.20 -45.51
N VAL A 77 -40.05 16.99 -45.35
CA VAL A 77 -39.93 18.47 -45.18
C VAL A 77 -39.89 18.96 -43.72
N GLY A 78 -38.76 19.45 -43.28
CA GLY A 78 -38.33 20.80 -43.17
C GLY A 78 -37.36 21.15 -42.11
N ASP A 79 -36.23 21.58 -42.58
CA ASP A 79 -35.35 22.67 -42.13
C ASP A 79 -34.68 22.74 -40.76
N GLN A 80 -33.34 22.64 -40.85
CA GLN A 80 -32.31 23.55 -40.35
C GLN A 80 -32.15 23.76 -38.83
N HIS A 81 -31.10 23.27 -38.24
CA HIS A 81 -29.92 24.04 -37.93
C HIS A 81 -28.82 23.15 -37.33
N SER A 82 -27.65 23.30 -37.92
CA SER A 82 -26.35 22.81 -37.50
C SER A 82 -25.98 23.23 -36.08
N SER A 83 -25.49 22.29 -35.27
CA SER A 83 -24.35 22.59 -34.42
C SER A 83 -23.68 21.28 -34.05
N ASP A 84 -22.47 21.13 -34.56
CA ASP A 84 -21.46 20.20 -34.10
C ASP A 84 -21.36 20.24 -32.57
N ARG A 85 -21.71 19.20 -31.89
CA ARG A 85 -21.25 18.90 -30.56
C ARG A 85 -20.45 17.60 -30.61
N VAL A 86 -19.15 17.82 -30.67
CA VAL A 86 -18.14 16.84 -30.34
C VAL A 86 -18.48 16.28 -28.96
N TYR A 87 -18.73 14.99 -28.87
CA TYR A 87 -18.81 14.25 -27.63
C TYR A 87 -17.38 14.11 -27.05
N ASP A 88 -16.98 15.13 -26.31
CA ASP A 88 -15.83 15.10 -25.43
C ASP A 88 -16.37 15.26 -24.00
N GLY A 89 -16.68 14.15 -23.37
CA GLY A 89 -17.26 14.20 -22.03
C GLY A 89 -17.76 12.86 -21.49
N ALA A 90 -16.92 11.87 -21.42
CA ALA A 90 -17.27 10.63 -20.72
C ALA A 90 -16.07 9.90 -20.08
N VAL A 91 -15.08 10.63 -19.57
CA VAL A 91 -13.93 10.04 -18.86
C VAL A 91 -13.80 10.57 -17.44
N ASP A 92 -14.51 11.63 -17.05
CA ASP A 92 -14.34 12.26 -15.73
C ASP A 92 -15.25 11.69 -14.62
N ASP A 93 -16.19 10.79 -14.92
CA ASP A 93 -17.16 10.27 -13.94
C ASP A 93 -16.71 9.00 -13.17
N TYR A 94 -15.49 8.48 -13.39
CA TYR A 94 -15.06 7.22 -12.77
C TYR A 94 -14.16 7.36 -11.54
N MET A 95 -13.88 8.56 -11.09
CA MET A 95 -13.03 8.81 -9.91
C MET A 95 -13.64 9.75 -8.87
N GLU A 96 -14.87 10.15 -8.97
CA GLU A 96 -15.59 10.68 -7.83
C GLU A 96 -16.02 9.53 -6.91
N LEU A 97 -15.04 8.91 -6.27
CA LEU A 97 -15.21 8.35 -4.94
C LEU A 97 -15.50 9.54 -4.05
N ASP A 98 -16.77 9.73 -3.77
CA ASP A 98 -17.39 10.60 -2.78
C ASP A 98 -16.37 11.32 -1.89
N ASP A 99 -15.93 12.50 -2.31
CA ASP A 99 -15.13 13.45 -1.52
C ASP A 99 -16.00 14.09 -0.43
N GLY A 100 -16.74 13.24 0.27
CA GLY A 100 -17.41 13.57 1.51
C GLY A 100 -16.39 13.82 2.61
N ASN A 101 -15.73 14.97 2.53
CA ASN A 101 -15.17 15.77 3.63
C ASN A 101 -14.82 14.98 4.92
N ALA A 102 -13.97 13.96 4.79
CA ALA A 102 -13.23 13.39 5.90
C ALA A 102 -11.81 13.92 5.83
N SER A 103 -11.55 15.04 6.51
CA SER A 103 -10.20 15.51 6.75
C SER A 103 -9.46 14.47 7.58
N PHE A 104 -8.84 13.52 6.91
CA PHE A 104 -7.83 12.69 7.53
C PHE A 104 -6.61 13.58 7.77
N GLY A 105 -6.38 13.95 9.02
CA GLY A 105 -5.10 14.50 9.44
C GLY A 105 -3.99 13.56 8.96
N GLY A 106 -2.90 14.15 8.47
CA GLY A 106 -1.76 13.38 7.97
C GLY A 106 -1.22 12.36 8.96
N PRO A 107 -0.20 11.59 8.58
CA PRO A 107 0.34 10.46 9.38
C PRO A 107 0.56 10.75 10.87
N VAL A 108 0.74 12.00 11.23
CA VAL A 108 1.00 12.46 12.61
C VAL A 108 -0.26 12.51 13.48
N ASP A 109 -1.44 12.81 12.89
CA ASP A 109 -2.70 12.83 13.64
C ASP A 109 -3.14 11.41 14.08
N LEU A 110 -2.79 10.41 13.28
CA LEU A 110 -3.08 9.01 13.62
C LEU A 110 -2.14 8.49 14.72
N ILE A 111 -0.87 8.93 14.74
CA ILE A 111 0.07 8.60 15.82
C ILE A 111 -0.40 9.24 17.13
N GLY A 112 -0.84 10.49 17.09
CA GLY A 112 -1.45 11.15 18.24
C GLY A 112 -2.71 10.45 18.75
N ARG A 113 -3.50 9.86 17.86
CA ARG A 113 -4.69 9.08 18.23
C ARG A 113 -4.35 7.70 18.81
N ILE A 114 -3.32 7.03 18.28
CA ILE A 114 -2.86 5.74 18.82
C ILE A 114 -2.25 5.92 20.23
N THR A 115 -1.46 6.97 20.43
CA THR A 115 -0.87 7.27 21.75
C THR A 115 -1.86 7.82 22.76
N SER A 116 -2.95 8.46 22.31
CA SER A 116 -4.02 8.93 23.23
C SER A 116 -4.96 7.81 23.68
N TYR A 117 -4.97 6.65 23.00
CA TYR A 117 -5.76 5.49 23.45
C TYR A 117 -5.11 4.76 24.63
N ASP A 118 -3.77 4.75 24.73
CA ASP A 118 -3.06 4.12 25.85
C ASP A 118 -3.12 4.97 27.16
N ASN A 119 -3.47 6.26 27.08
CA ASN A 119 -3.61 7.16 28.24
C ASN A 119 -5.07 7.32 28.74
N MET A 120 -6.02 6.53 28.22
CA MET A 120 -7.43 6.61 28.63
C MET A 120 -7.87 5.52 29.62
N MET A 121 -6.92 4.87 30.27
CA MET A 121 -7.25 3.87 31.29
C MET A 121 -6.61 4.24 32.62
N ASP A 122 -7.11 5.27 33.25
CA ASP A 122 -7.14 5.37 34.71
C ASP A 122 -8.21 6.40 35.13
N THR A 123 -9.29 5.93 35.63
CA THR A 123 -10.07 6.32 36.78
C THR A 123 -11.44 5.65 36.73
N GLY A 124 -11.64 4.79 37.70
CA GLY A 124 -12.89 4.09 37.95
C GLY A 124 -13.96 4.92 38.62
N SER A 125 -15.16 4.38 38.55
CA SER A 125 -16.33 4.39 39.43
C SER A 125 -16.67 5.69 40.20
N GLU A 126 -17.88 6.15 40.13
CA GLU A 126 -19.00 5.77 40.97
C GLU A 126 -20.28 6.54 40.63
N ASP A 127 -21.36 5.89 40.93
CA ASP A 127 -22.77 6.24 40.78
C ASP A 127 -23.23 7.47 41.53
N GLY A 128 -24.38 8.03 41.13
CA GLY A 128 -25.17 8.91 41.94
C GLY A 128 -26.13 9.80 41.16
N ASP A 129 -27.38 9.42 41.23
CA ASP A 129 -28.56 10.14 40.77
C ASP A 129 -28.78 11.46 41.51
N ASP A 130 -29.68 12.25 40.94
CA ASP A 130 -30.62 13.21 41.48
C ASP A 130 -30.35 14.72 41.41
N ASP A 131 -31.23 15.30 40.67
CA ASP A 131 -32.11 16.49 40.83
C ASP A 131 -31.62 17.84 41.37
N GLU A 132 -32.06 18.83 40.60
CA GLU A 132 -32.62 20.16 40.95
C GLU A 132 -31.77 21.30 41.54
N ALA A 133 -31.85 22.40 40.79
CA ALA A 133 -32.13 23.78 41.17
C ALA A 133 -31.09 24.68 41.86
N ASP A 134 -30.92 25.82 41.19
CA ASP A 134 -30.75 27.18 41.72
C ASP A 134 -29.56 27.63 42.56
N GLY A 135 -28.93 28.68 42.04
CA GLY A 135 -28.59 29.79 42.88
C GLY A 135 -27.15 30.19 43.14
N TRP A 136 -26.66 31.18 42.40
CA TRP A 136 -25.88 32.34 42.84
C TRP A 136 -24.53 32.28 43.59
N ARG A 137 -23.54 32.91 42.92
CA ARG A 137 -22.43 33.75 43.44
C ARG A 137 -21.36 33.18 44.36
N GLY A 138 -20.11 33.48 43.92
CA GLY A 138 -19.03 33.79 44.87
C GLY A 138 -17.62 33.36 44.40
N GLU A 139 -16.91 34.30 43.84
CA GLU A 139 -15.47 34.61 43.94
C GLU A 139 -14.40 33.56 44.22
N ALA A 140 -13.45 33.58 43.29
CA ALA A 140 -11.97 33.64 43.48
C ALA A 140 -11.16 32.42 43.82
N SER A 141 -10.28 32.18 42.87
CA SER A 141 -8.88 31.77 42.97
C SER A 141 -8.54 30.29 43.17
N ARG A 142 -8.01 29.70 42.14
CA ARG A 142 -6.62 29.20 42.04
C ARG A 142 -6.41 28.43 40.74
N ALA A 143 -5.33 28.80 40.06
CA ALA A 143 -4.87 28.19 38.84
C ALA A 143 -4.69 26.68 38.98
N ALA A 144 -5.46 25.93 38.21
CA ALA A 144 -5.16 24.55 37.81
C ALA A 144 -5.13 24.54 36.30
N THR A 145 -4.02 24.16 35.74
CA THR A 145 -3.77 23.94 34.31
C THR A 145 -4.82 22.99 33.76
N SER A 146 -5.86 23.56 33.18
CA SER A 146 -6.92 22.83 32.48
C SER A 146 -6.35 22.30 31.17
N PHE A 147 -6.10 21.03 31.14
CA PHE A 147 -6.01 20.30 29.86
C PHE A 147 -7.34 20.52 29.13
N CYS A 148 -7.25 21.07 27.93
CA CYS A 148 -8.37 21.32 27.04
C CYS A 148 -9.04 19.99 26.63
N ARG A 149 -9.94 19.46 27.46
CA ARG A 149 -10.88 18.41 27.10
C ARG A 149 -12.02 19.06 26.34
N SER A 150 -12.13 18.80 25.05
CA SER A 150 -13.31 19.12 24.29
C SER A 150 -14.51 18.41 24.93
N THR A 151 -15.46 19.19 25.47
CA THR A 151 -16.74 18.72 26.01
C THR A 151 -17.74 18.24 24.96
N ARG A 152 -17.28 18.05 23.73
CA ARG A 152 -18.07 17.49 22.63
C ARG A 152 -18.22 15.99 22.86
N ILE A 153 -19.46 15.55 23.20
CA ILE A 153 -19.81 14.13 23.19
C ILE A 153 -19.43 13.58 21.83
N ARG A 154 -18.35 12.79 21.77
CA ARG A 154 -17.90 12.12 20.55
C ARG A 154 -18.90 11.02 20.23
N ARG A 155 -19.90 11.32 19.41
CA ARG A 155 -20.66 10.25 18.77
C ARG A 155 -19.69 9.50 17.84
N PRO A 156 -19.62 8.16 17.92
CA PRO A 156 -18.86 7.38 16.95
C PRO A 156 -19.30 7.81 15.55
N ASN A 157 -18.37 8.08 14.66
CA ASN A 157 -18.71 8.40 13.29
C ASN A 157 -19.26 7.12 12.66
N ILE A 158 -20.56 7.03 12.49
CA ILE A 158 -21.29 5.89 11.94
C ILE A 158 -20.73 5.54 10.54
N ARG A 159 -20.22 6.53 9.80
CA ARG A 159 -19.55 6.32 8.52
C ARG A 159 -18.23 5.56 8.63
N LEU A 160 -17.56 5.51 9.77
CA LEU A 160 -16.33 4.72 9.98
C LEU A 160 -16.61 3.27 10.38
N GLN A 161 -17.86 2.90 10.71
CA GLN A 161 -18.20 1.51 11.02
C GLN A 161 -18.19 0.60 9.79
N ASP A 162 -18.41 1.17 8.60
CA ASP A 162 -18.48 0.45 7.33
C ASP A 162 -17.21 0.60 6.46
N TYR A 163 -16.24 1.41 6.87
CA TYR A 163 -14.97 1.56 6.18
C TYR A 163 -13.92 0.63 6.77
N GLU A 164 -13.37 -0.25 5.94
CA GLU A 164 -12.06 -0.83 6.18
C GLU A 164 -11.06 0.34 6.19
N VAL A 165 -10.64 0.76 7.37
CA VAL A 165 -9.60 1.79 7.49
C VAL A 165 -8.29 1.14 7.07
N GLU A 166 -7.82 1.44 5.86
CA GLU A 166 -6.47 1.10 5.45
C GLU A 166 -5.51 1.96 6.30
N ILE A 167 -4.93 1.34 7.32
CA ILE A 167 -3.93 2.00 8.15
C ILE A 167 -2.65 2.09 7.29
N PRO A 168 -2.12 3.30 6.99
CA PRO A 168 -0.88 3.43 6.26
C PRO A 168 0.24 2.62 6.92
N ALA A 169 0.95 1.83 6.14
CA ALA A 169 2.00 0.93 6.64
C ALA A 169 3.08 1.65 7.46
N SER A 170 3.41 2.88 7.06
CA SER A 170 4.34 3.73 7.80
C SER A 170 3.91 4.00 9.25
N LEU A 171 2.60 4.09 9.50
CA LEU A 171 2.05 4.30 10.84
C LEU A 171 2.16 3.05 11.71
N VAL A 172 1.89 1.87 11.14
CA VAL A 172 2.04 0.60 11.88
C VAL A 172 3.50 0.36 12.23
N ILE A 173 4.43 0.62 11.29
CA ILE A 173 5.86 0.49 11.51
C ILE A 173 6.32 1.48 12.61
N GLN A 174 5.85 2.71 12.56
CA GLN A 174 6.18 3.72 13.58
C GLN A 174 5.60 3.35 14.94
N ALA A 175 4.35 2.90 15.02
CA ALA A 175 3.74 2.44 16.27
C ALA A 175 4.48 1.24 16.88
N LEU A 176 4.94 0.29 16.05
CA LEU A 176 5.73 -0.86 16.51
C LEU A 176 7.09 -0.46 17.09
N ASN A 177 7.68 0.63 16.61
CA ASN A 177 8.98 1.12 17.09
C ASN A 177 8.88 2.04 18.30
N LEU A 178 7.76 2.77 18.49
CA LEU A 178 7.60 3.79 19.54
C LEU A 178 7.49 3.23 20.96
N LEU A 179 7.11 1.98 21.15
CA LEU A 179 6.89 1.41 22.48
C LEU A 179 8.17 1.11 23.29
N MET A 180 9.34 1.23 22.66
CA MET A 180 10.65 1.01 23.31
C MET A 180 11.48 2.28 23.36
N GLU A 181 10.92 3.42 22.99
CA GLU A 181 11.63 4.68 22.87
C GLU A 181 11.22 5.65 23.97
N PRO A 182 12.10 6.60 24.39
CA PRO A 182 11.73 7.61 25.37
C PRO A 182 10.53 8.45 24.90
N HIS A 183 9.58 8.71 25.80
CA HIS A 183 8.40 9.50 25.50
C HIS A 183 8.58 11.01 25.79
N SER A 184 9.62 11.37 26.53
CA SER A 184 9.96 12.74 26.88
C SER A 184 11.45 13.00 26.84
N ILE A 185 11.84 14.28 26.84
CA ILE A 185 13.25 14.67 26.95
C ILE A 185 13.80 14.21 28.29
N GLN A 186 13.05 14.38 29.36
CA GLN A 186 13.46 13.99 30.70
C GLN A 186 13.82 12.51 30.75
N GLU A 187 12.96 11.66 30.18
CA GLU A 187 13.23 10.22 30.09
C GLU A 187 14.46 9.90 29.22
N ALA A 188 14.63 10.60 28.10
CA ALA A 188 15.80 10.41 27.23
C ALA A 188 17.10 10.80 27.91
N LEU A 189 17.12 11.91 28.67
CA LEU A 189 18.30 12.43 29.34
C LEU A 189 18.62 11.75 30.70
N GLN A 190 17.66 11.06 31.30
CA GLN A 190 17.85 10.28 32.53
C GLN A 190 18.21 8.82 32.25
N GLY A 191 18.05 8.35 31.00
CA GLY A 191 18.33 7.00 30.62
C GLY A 191 19.83 6.69 30.38
N PRO A 192 20.19 5.42 30.23
CA PRO A 192 21.57 4.98 30.01
C PRO A 192 22.16 5.46 28.67
N ASP A 193 21.36 5.89 27.73
CA ASP A 193 21.76 6.38 26.40
C ASP A 193 21.72 7.93 26.31
N ALA A 194 21.74 8.66 27.45
CA ALA A 194 21.58 10.13 27.50
C ALA A 194 22.49 10.88 26.56
N GLU A 195 23.79 10.55 26.54
CA GLU A 195 24.78 11.20 25.66
C GLU A 195 24.43 11.06 24.17
N LYS A 196 23.99 9.88 23.76
CA LYS A 196 23.59 9.62 22.37
C LYS A 196 22.31 10.36 21.98
N TRP A 197 21.44 10.58 22.96
CA TRP A 197 20.22 11.38 22.74
C TRP A 197 20.54 12.87 22.67
N ILE A 198 21.49 13.38 23.46
CA ILE A 198 21.98 14.77 23.38
C ILE A 198 22.56 15.01 21.98
N GLU A 199 23.47 14.14 21.52
CA GLU A 199 24.04 14.22 20.17
C GLU A 199 22.93 14.24 19.08
N ALA A 200 21.91 13.42 19.23
CA ALA A 200 20.79 13.37 18.29
C ALA A 200 19.92 14.65 18.32
N LEU A 201 19.71 15.26 19.51
CA LEU A 201 19.01 16.53 19.69
C LEU A 201 19.76 17.69 19.05
N GLU A 202 21.06 17.80 19.33
CA GLU A 202 21.96 18.85 18.79
C GLU A 202 22.04 18.76 17.28
N LYS A 203 22.15 17.52 16.74
CA LYS A 203 22.18 17.29 15.31
C LYS A 203 20.87 17.73 14.63
N GLU A 204 19.72 17.39 15.17
CA GLU A 204 18.42 17.82 14.61
C GLU A 204 18.29 19.34 14.64
N HIS A 205 18.64 19.98 15.74
CA HIS A 205 18.61 21.44 15.86
C HIS A 205 19.54 22.10 14.85
N PHE A 206 20.78 21.60 14.71
CA PHE A 206 21.72 22.08 13.70
C PHE A 206 21.14 21.93 12.28
N ASP A 207 20.60 20.76 11.96
CA ASP A 207 19.99 20.50 10.65
C ASP A 207 18.81 21.47 10.38
N LEU A 208 17.98 21.77 11.39
CA LEU A 208 16.88 22.73 11.29
C LEU A 208 17.37 24.17 11.05
N MET A 209 18.42 24.60 11.76
CA MET A 209 19.01 25.92 11.60
C MET A 209 19.69 26.09 10.23
N CYS A 210 20.45 25.09 9.77
CA CYS A 210 21.06 25.07 8.44
C CYS A 210 20.03 25.16 7.30
N ASN A 211 18.83 24.63 7.50
CA ASN A 211 17.75 24.72 6.54
C ASN A 211 16.89 25.98 6.69
N ASN A 212 17.22 26.90 7.60
CA ASN A 212 16.41 28.09 7.89
C ASN A 212 14.95 27.73 8.18
N ALA A 213 14.72 26.73 9.05
CA ALA A 213 13.38 26.21 9.32
C ALA A 213 12.45 27.30 9.91
N TRP A 214 12.99 28.22 10.71
CA TRP A 214 12.27 29.33 11.32
C TRP A 214 13.15 30.53 11.60
N VAL A 215 12.51 31.65 11.94
CA VAL A 215 13.14 32.83 12.55
C VAL A 215 12.51 33.08 13.92
N LEU A 216 13.31 33.55 14.88
CA LEU A 216 12.81 33.94 16.20
C LEU A 216 12.23 35.34 16.12
N VAL A 217 11.00 35.47 16.57
CA VAL A 217 10.24 36.74 16.57
C VAL A 217 9.60 36.96 17.93
N GLU A 218 9.30 38.24 18.24
CA GLU A 218 8.46 38.57 19.39
C GLU A 218 7.10 37.87 19.28
N ARG A 219 6.54 37.48 20.40
CA ARG A 219 5.27 36.76 20.47
C ARG A 219 4.14 37.62 19.89
N PRO A 220 3.54 37.25 18.76
CA PRO A 220 2.50 38.04 18.10
C PRO A 220 1.20 38.02 18.91
N LYS A 221 0.57 39.18 19.05
CA LYS A 221 -0.74 39.29 19.74
C LYS A 221 -1.84 38.69 18.86
N GLY A 222 -2.72 37.89 19.48
CA GLY A 222 -3.91 37.34 18.81
C GLY A 222 -3.64 36.21 17.82
N LYS A 223 -2.38 35.77 17.65
CA LYS A 223 -2.05 34.60 16.83
C LYS A 223 -1.91 33.35 17.69
N LYS A 224 -2.38 32.24 17.17
CA LYS A 224 -2.24 30.94 17.84
C LYS A 224 -0.81 30.43 17.66
N ILE A 225 -0.16 30.08 18.77
CA ILE A 225 1.17 29.53 18.78
C ILE A 225 1.05 28.03 19.07
N LEU A 226 1.64 27.24 18.19
CA LEU A 226 1.57 25.77 18.26
C LEU A 226 2.67 25.26 19.19
N SER A 227 2.39 24.23 19.95
CA SER A 227 3.42 23.52 20.70
C SER A 227 4.06 22.43 19.85
N SER A 228 5.29 22.06 20.19
CA SER A 228 6.00 20.94 19.60
C SER A 228 6.20 19.82 20.62
N LYS A 229 6.72 18.70 20.15
CA LYS A 229 7.25 17.62 20.98
C LYS A 229 8.46 17.00 20.26
N TRP A 230 9.32 16.40 21.05
CA TRP A 230 10.39 15.56 20.52
C TRP A 230 9.88 14.15 20.29
N VAL A 231 10.32 13.54 19.20
CA VAL A 231 10.09 12.14 18.86
C VAL A 231 11.44 11.46 18.76
N PHE A 232 11.66 10.47 19.60
CA PHE A 232 12.91 9.71 19.70
C PHE A 232 12.76 8.37 19.00
N VAL A 233 13.78 7.96 18.24
CA VAL A 233 13.77 6.68 17.52
C VAL A 233 15.18 6.08 17.52
N ARG A 234 15.34 4.84 18.00
CA ARG A 234 16.52 4.02 17.80
C ARG A 234 16.40 3.26 16.49
N LYS A 235 17.16 3.64 15.46
CA LYS A 235 17.26 2.82 14.24
C LYS A 235 18.06 1.57 14.57
N ARG A 236 17.49 0.41 14.23
CA ARG A 236 18.10 -0.90 14.49
C ARG A 236 18.46 -1.60 13.19
N SER A 237 19.54 -2.40 13.22
CA SER A 237 19.91 -3.32 12.16
C SER A 237 18.86 -4.45 12.02
N HIS A 238 18.96 -5.25 10.96
CA HIS A 238 18.17 -6.49 10.82
C HIS A 238 18.42 -7.48 11.98
N LYS A 239 19.60 -7.40 12.64
CA LYS A 239 19.93 -8.21 13.82
C LYS A 239 19.40 -7.62 15.15
N GLY A 240 18.68 -6.48 15.09
CA GLY A 240 18.10 -5.82 16.28
C GLY A 240 19.07 -4.88 17.00
N GLU A 241 20.33 -4.75 16.57
CA GLU A 241 21.33 -3.85 17.16
C GLU A 241 21.00 -2.40 16.85
N VAL A 242 21.17 -1.49 17.81
CA VAL A 242 20.96 -0.06 17.61
C VAL A 242 22.13 0.52 16.81
N ILE A 243 21.83 0.94 15.57
CA ILE A 243 22.83 1.53 14.66
C ILE A 243 22.83 3.06 14.69
N ARG A 244 21.73 3.68 15.13
CA ARG A 244 21.61 5.14 15.16
C ARG A 244 20.51 5.61 16.10
N TYR A 245 20.77 6.69 16.84
CA TYR A 245 19.78 7.47 17.58
C TYR A 245 19.27 8.63 16.71
N ARG A 246 17.99 8.91 16.75
CA ARG A 246 17.37 9.99 16.00
C ARG A 246 16.35 10.70 16.87
N ALA A 247 16.49 12.00 17.03
CA ALA A 247 15.51 12.89 17.63
C ALA A 247 14.89 13.77 16.53
N ARG A 248 13.59 14.07 16.60
CA ARG A 248 12.89 14.96 15.66
C ARG A 248 11.97 15.92 16.39
N VAL A 249 12.05 17.20 16.05
CA VAL A 249 11.07 18.20 16.45
C VAL A 249 9.79 17.96 15.64
N THR A 250 8.66 17.73 16.33
CA THR A 250 7.37 17.46 15.70
C THR A 250 6.33 18.42 16.26
N ILE A 251 5.70 19.20 15.38
CA ILE A 251 4.64 20.14 15.76
C ILE A 251 3.36 19.37 16.08
N LYS A 252 2.62 19.84 17.08
CA LYS A 252 1.31 19.27 17.39
C LYS A 252 0.26 19.80 16.41
N GLY A 253 0.16 19.19 15.22
CA GLY A 253 -0.76 19.57 14.15
C GLY A 253 -2.24 19.52 14.55
N CYS A 254 -2.58 18.76 15.60
CA CYS A 254 -3.93 18.77 16.18
C CYS A 254 -4.35 20.14 16.71
N GLN A 255 -3.41 21.04 16.97
CA GLN A 255 -3.68 22.42 17.39
C GLN A 255 -3.91 23.38 16.23
N GLN A 256 -3.64 22.97 15.00
CA GLN A 256 -3.89 23.78 13.80
C GLN A 256 -5.41 23.95 13.57
N GLU A 257 -5.77 25.13 13.07
CA GLU A 257 -7.15 25.54 12.77
C GLU A 257 -7.33 25.69 11.26
N TYR A 258 -8.36 25.01 10.73
CA TYR A 258 -8.73 25.10 9.32
C TYR A 258 -9.15 26.53 8.96
N GLY A 259 -8.68 27.01 7.79
CA GLY A 259 -8.96 28.39 7.34
C GLY A 259 -8.13 29.47 8.03
N VAL A 260 -7.22 29.10 8.96
CA VAL A 260 -6.33 30.05 9.67
C VAL A 260 -4.86 29.74 9.37
N ASN A 261 -4.43 28.49 9.62
CA ASN A 261 -3.03 28.11 9.44
C ASN A 261 -2.85 26.81 8.66
N PHE A 262 -3.92 26.25 8.10
CA PHE A 262 -3.90 25.25 7.04
C PHE A 262 -5.24 25.22 6.30
N TRP A 263 -5.20 24.72 5.04
CA TRP A 263 -6.36 24.48 4.17
C TRP A 263 -6.30 23.05 3.68
N ASP A 264 -5.70 22.81 2.51
CA ASP A 264 -5.54 21.49 1.93
C ASP A 264 -4.45 20.69 2.64
N THR A 265 -4.71 19.39 2.85
CA THR A 265 -3.77 18.49 3.54
C THR A 265 -3.55 17.18 2.81
N TYR A 266 -4.40 16.86 1.83
CA TYR A 266 -4.30 15.60 1.10
C TYR A 266 -3.02 15.55 0.27
N ALA A 267 -2.18 14.57 0.53
CA ALA A 267 -0.98 14.26 -0.23
C ALA A 267 -1.06 12.81 -0.70
N PRO A 268 -1.14 12.56 -2.00
CA PRO A 268 -1.14 11.19 -2.50
C PRO A 268 0.20 10.50 -2.22
N VAL A 269 0.12 9.22 -1.90
CA VAL A 269 1.26 8.31 -1.81
C VAL A 269 1.00 7.10 -2.69
N VAL A 270 2.04 6.46 -3.19
CA VAL A 270 1.88 5.27 -4.04
C VAL A 270 1.21 4.12 -3.28
N SER A 271 0.29 3.43 -3.93
CA SER A 271 -0.37 2.24 -3.38
C SER A 271 0.55 1.01 -3.41
N PHE A 272 0.27 0.04 -2.51
CA PHE A 272 1.04 -1.22 -2.50
C PHE A 272 0.85 -2.03 -3.79
N GLU A 273 -0.34 -1.98 -4.38
CA GLU A 273 -0.64 -2.63 -5.65
C GLU A 273 0.21 -2.05 -6.77
N SER A 274 0.35 -0.73 -6.85
CA SER A 274 1.22 -0.04 -7.81
C SER A 274 2.68 -0.40 -7.61
N VAL A 275 3.17 -0.40 -6.35
CA VAL A 275 4.55 -0.81 -6.04
C VAL A 275 4.80 -2.25 -6.50
N LYS A 276 3.91 -3.20 -6.13
CA LYS A 276 4.04 -4.59 -6.54
C LYS A 276 4.00 -4.74 -8.07
N LEU A 277 3.10 -4.02 -8.74
CA LEU A 277 3.00 -4.06 -10.21
C LEU A 277 4.26 -3.50 -10.88
N VAL A 278 4.80 -2.37 -10.41
CA VAL A 278 6.06 -1.81 -10.93
C VAL A 278 7.23 -2.77 -10.71
N LEU A 279 7.32 -3.41 -9.53
CA LEU A 279 8.34 -4.42 -9.26
C LEU A 279 8.22 -5.66 -10.16
N LEU A 280 6.99 -6.09 -10.49
CA LEU A 280 6.73 -7.18 -11.45
C LEU A 280 7.09 -6.77 -12.89
N LEU A 281 6.74 -5.56 -13.31
CA LEU A 281 7.15 -5.03 -14.60
C LEU A 281 8.68 -4.94 -14.69
N ALA A 282 9.35 -4.52 -13.60
CA ALA A 282 10.80 -4.52 -13.52
C ALA A 282 11.39 -5.93 -13.64
N LEU A 283 10.79 -6.94 -13.03
CA LEU A 283 11.18 -8.34 -13.19
C LEU A 283 10.98 -8.82 -14.65
N HIS A 284 9.82 -8.51 -15.24
CA HIS A 284 9.48 -8.90 -16.60
C HIS A 284 10.44 -8.30 -17.63
N TYR A 285 10.74 -7.00 -17.53
CA TYR A 285 11.64 -6.27 -18.45
C TYR A 285 13.12 -6.31 -18.04
N VAL A 286 13.48 -7.07 -17.01
CA VAL A 286 14.86 -7.21 -16.49
C VAL A 286 15.46 -5.84 -16.11
N LEU A 287 14.67 -5.01 -15.42
CA LEU A 287 15.13 -3.72 -14.91
C LEU A 287 15.71 -3.88 -13.51
N LEU A 288 16.74 -3.12 -13.22
CA LEU A 288 17.25 -2.93 -11.87
C LEU A 288 16.28 -2.03 -11.09
N CYS A 289 16.28 -2.17 -9.77
CA CYS A 289 15.52 -1.31 -8.88
C CYS A 289 16.47 -0.72 -7.84
N GLU A 290 16.59 0.62 -7.85
CA GLU A 290 17.42 1.38 -6.91
C GLU A 290 16.53 2.10 -5.93
N HIS A 291 16.96 2.20 -4.66
CA HIS A 291 16.23 2.85 -3.59
C HIS A 291 16.92 4.15 -3.18
N ILE A 292 16.20 5.24 -3.28
CA ILE A 292 16.63 6.59 -2.92
C ILE A 292 15.79 7.11 -1.74
N ASP A 293 16.45 7.72 -0.75
CA ASP A 293 15.82 8.37 0.42
C ASP A 293 16.09 9.89 0.36
N PHE A 294 15.01 10.70 0.38
CA PHE A 294 15.17 12.15 0.47
C PHE A 294 15.51 12.58 1.88
N VAL A 295 16.63 13.29 2.03
CA VAL A 295 17.06 13.76 3.34
C VAL A 295 16.17 14.91 3.81
N SER A 296 15.49 14.72 4.96
CA SER A 296 14.63 15.75 5.57
C SER A 296 13.58 16.30 4.63
N ALA A 297 12.84 15.41 3.94
CA ALA A 297 11.90 15.71 2.87
C ALA A 297 11.02 16.95 3.15
N PHE A 298 10.35 17.02 4.30
CA PHE A 298 9.44 18.14 4.60
C PHE A 298 10.17 19.49 4.74
N LEU A 299 11.40 19.52 5.24
CA LEU A 299 12.18 20.75 5.37
C LEU A 299 12.55 21.42 4.03
N ASN A 300 12.47 20.67 2.93
CA ASN A 300 12.67 21.25 1.60
C ASN A 300 11.51 22.18 1.22
N GLY A 301 10.30 21.94 1.76
CA GLY A 301 9.08 22.67 1.42
C GLY A 301 8.98 24.04 2.09
N PRO A 302 8.95 25.18 1.35
CA PRO A 302 8.70 26.49 1.93
C PRO A 302 7.24 26.59 2.39
N ILE A 303 7.01 27.29 3.49
CA ILE A 303 5.69 27.79 3.85
C ILE A 303 5.50 29.09 3.09
N GLY A 304 4.41 29.20 2.31
CA GLY A 304 4.11 30.41 1.55
C GLY A 304 3.87 31.62 2.45
N ASP A 305 4.18 32.80 1.97
CA ASP A 305 4.07 34.06 2.73
C ASP A 305 2.64 34.37 3.17
N GLU A 306 1.66 33.75 2.53
CA GLU A 306 0.23 33.90 2.84
C GLU A 306 -0.18 33.21 4.16
N VAL A 307 0.65 32.29 4.66
CA VAL A 307 0.34 31.46 5.84
C VAL A 307 1.37 31.68 6.93
N GLU A 308 0.98 32.36 7.99
CA GLU A 308 1.85 32.55 9.14
C GLU A 308 1.63 31.43 10.17
N ILE A 309 2.67 30.66 10.46
CA ILE A 309 2.66 29.62 11.48
C ILE A 309 3.70 29.93 12.53
N TYR A 310 3.26 29.96 13.76
CA TYR A 310 4.11 30.22 14.93
C TYR A 310 4.16 28.99 15.81
N MET A 311 5.35 28.68 16.31
CA MET A 311 5.62 27.52 17.16
C MET A 311 6.38 28.01 18.41
N GLU A 312 6.07 27.45 19.59
CA GLU A 312 6.89 27.61 20.77
C GLU A 312 8.33 27.10 20.49
N MET A 313 9.32 27.75 21.06
CA MET A 313 10.69 27.24 20.95
C MET A 313 10.73 25.79 21.44
N PRO A 314 11.42 24.89 20.70
CA PRO A 314 11.51 23.49 21.12
C PRO A 314 12.08 23.38 22.53
N GLU A 315 11.45 22.54 23.36
CA GLU A 315 11.99 22.16 24.66
C GLU A 315 13.46 21.73 24.51
N TYR A 316 14.32 22.01 25.46
CA TYR A 316 15.78 21.87 25.47
C TYR A 316 16.54 23.03 24.79
N PHE A 317 16.02 23.71 23.77
CA PHE A 317 16.64 24.85 23.10
C PHE A 317 15.94 26.19 23.40
N ASN A 318 15.02 26.19 24.35
CA ASN A 318 14.33 27.40 24.78
C ASN A 318 15.30 28.29 25.60
N ASP A 319 15.58 29.49 25.08
CA ASP A 319 16.54 30.46 25.68
C ASP A 319 15.93 31.32 26.80
N GLY A 320 14.66 31.10 27.15
CA GLY A 320 13.95 31.87 28.17
C GLY A 320 13.56 33.29 27.74
N SER A 321 13.81 33.70 26.50
CA SER A 321 13.48 35.05 25.99
C SER A 321 12.00 35.34 25.81
N GLY A 322 11.15 34.31 25.82
CA GLY A 322 9.72 34.43 25.53
C GLY A 322 9.39 34.60 24.04
N ARG A 323 10.40 34.66 23.16
CA ARG A 323 10.22 34.68 21.71
C ARG A 323 9.66 33.37 21.20
N VAL A 324 9.13 33.40 19.99
CA VAL A 324 8.56 32.22 19.29
C VAL A 324 9.18 32.02 17.94
N CYS A 325 9.09 30.81 17.41
CA CYS A 325 9.56 30.46 16.07
C CYS A 325 8.47 30.77 15.04
N ARG A 326 8.71 31.74 14.13
CA ARG A 326 7.93 31.88 12.92
C ARG A 326 8.50 30.90 11.88
N LEU A 327 7.69 29.96 11.43
CA LEU A 327 8.14 28.92 10.51
C LEU A 327 8.29 29.46 9.09
N LEU A 328 9.42 29.15 8.46
CA LEU A 328 9.72 29.44 7.07
C LEU A 328 9.67 28.19 6.19
N ARG A 329 9.83 27.02 6.82
CA ARG A 329 9.80 25.70 6.16
C ARG A 329 8.80 24.79 6.82
N SER A 330 8.25 23.85 6.05
CA SER A 330 7.36 22.86 6.62
C SER A 330 8.12 21.88 7.53
N LEU A 331 7.52 21.56 8.67
CA LEU A 331 8.09 20.69 9.68
C LEU A 331 7.22 19.44 9.85
N TYR A 332 7.83 18.39 10.42
CA TYR A 332 7.10 17.20 10.86
C TYR A 332 5.98 17.60 11.80
N GLY A 333 4.79 17.07 11.56
CA GLY A 333 3.62 17.30 12.38
C GLY A 333 2.65 18.37 11.86
N LEU A 334 3.06 19.24 10.94
CA LEU A 334 2.12 20.12 10.23
C LEU A 334 1.22 19.30 9.31
N LYS A 335 -0.07 19.61 9.30
CA LYS A 335 -1.07 18.92 8.48
C LYS A 335 -0.80 19.04 6.99
N GLN A 336 -0.32 20.20 6.53
CA GLN A 336 -0.02 20.45 5.12
C GLN A 336 1.41 20.08 4.69
N ALA A 337 2.31 19.67 5.59
CA ALA A 337 3.69 19.35 5.24
C ALA A 337 3.80 18.25 4.16
N PRO A 338 3.03 17.15 4.23
CA PRO A 338 3.04 16.14 3.17
C PRO A 338 2.62 16.70 1.81
N LEU A 339 1.59 17.55 1.76
CA LEU A 339 1.11 18.14 0.51
C LEU A 339 2.14 19.10 -0.10
N ILE A 340 2.76 19.96 0.72
CA ILE A 340 3.80 20.89 0.26
C ILE A 340 4.96 20.11 -0.35
N TRP A 341 5.41 19.07 0.33
CA TRP A 341 6.47 18.19 -0.15
C TRP A 341 6.09 17.48 -1.45
N TYR A 342 4.90 16.86 -1.50
CA TYR A 342 4.39 16.19 -2.70
C TYR A 342 4.36 17.12 -3.91
N LYS A 343 3.80 18.34 -3.78
CA LYS A 343 3.75 19.32 -4.86
C LYS A 343 5.14 19.66 -5.39
N MET A 344 6.11 19.82 -4.50
CA MET A 344 7.49 20.12 -4.88
C MET A 344 8.17 18.99 -5.66
N VAL A 345 7.99 17.74 -5.22
CA VAL A 345 8.55 16.57 -5.91
C VAL A 345 7.85 16.36 -7.25
N ASP A 346 6.50 16.48 -7.29
CA ASP A 346 5.72 16.34 -8.53
C ASP A 346 6.17 17.37 -9.59
N GLU A 347 6.28 18.65 -9.21
CA GLU A 347 6.73 19.71 -10.10
C GLU A 347 8.14 19.43 -10.62
N PHE A 348 9.05 19.03 -9.74
CA PHE A 348 10.41 18.72 -10.15
C PHE A 348 10.49 17.52 -11.08
N LEU A 349 9.85 16.40 -10.76
CA LEU A 349 9.86 15.22 -11.62
C LEU A 349 9.25 15.51 -13.00
N ARG A 350 8.17 16.29 -13.03
CA ARG A 350 7.56 16.71 -14.30
C ARG A 350 8.49 17.64 -15.10
N SER A 351 9.23 18.53 -14.45
CA SER A 351 10.25 19.38 -15.11
C SER A 351 11.41 18.55 -15.70
N CYS A 352 11.72 17.38 -15.11
CA CYS A 352 12.66 16.40 -15.64
C CYS A 352 12.05 15.52 -16.76
N GLY A 353 10.83 15.82 -17.23
CA GLY A 353 10.17 15.10 -18.32
C GLY A 353 9.45 13.80 -17.90
N PHE A 354 9.28 13.54 -16.61
CA PHE A 354 8.44 12.45 -16.14
C PHE A 354 6.96 12.79 -16.35
N LYS A 355 6.18 11.78 -16.69
CA LYS A 355 4.73 11.80 -16.69
C LYS A 355 4.24 11.16 -15.40
N ARG A 356 3.33 11.84 -14.70
CA ARG A 356 2.64 11.30 -13.55
C ARG A 356 1.46 10.46 -14.02
N SER A 357 1.26 9.29 -13.43
CA SER A 357 0.08 8.46 -13.67
C SER A 357 -1.18 9.15 -13.12
N LYS A 358 -2.30 8.99 -13.83
CA LYS A 358 -3.63 9.39 -13.36
C LYS A 358 -4.24 8.31 -12.47
N MET A 359 -3.81 7.04 -12.64
CA MET A 359 -4.31 5.91 -11.85
C MET A 359 -3.71 5.86 -10.46
N ASP A 360 -2.47 6.35 -10.30
CA ASP A 360 -1.78 6.45 -9.01
C ASP A 360 -0.79 7.61 -9.05
N ASN A 361 -1.09 8.66 -8.34
CA ASN A 361 -0.31 9.90 -8.32
C ASN A 361 1.11 9.75 -7.73
N GLY A 362 1.41 8.63 -7.09
CA GLY A 362 2.76 8.28 -6.63
C GLY A 362 3.59 7.53 -7.67
N VAL A 363 3.04 7.24 -8.87
CA VAL A 363 3.74 6.56 -9.96
C VAL A 363 4.09 7.55 -11.07
N TYR A 364 5.37 7.54 -11.47
CA TYR A 364 5.90 8.37 -12.55
C TYR A 364 6.64 7.52 -13.57
N TRP A 365 6.64 7.95 -14.82
CA TRP A 365 7.34 7.24 -15.88
C TRP A 365 7.84 8.15 -16.99
N ARG A 366 8.90 7.75 -17.66
CA ARG A 366 9.39 8.32 -18.91
C ARG A 366 10.16 7.27 -19.71
N VAL A 367 10.47 7.58 -20.97
CA VAL A 367 11.29 6.72 -21.82
C VAL A 367 12.52 7.50 -22.27
N VAL A 368 13.70 6.93 -22.08
CA VAL A 368 14.98 7.53 -22.48
C VAL A 368 15.77 6.50 -23.31
N GLY A 369 16.13 6.89 -24.53
CA GLY A 369 16.84 6.00 -25.45
C GLY A 369 16.08 4.68 -25.74
N GLY A 370 14.75 4.73 -25.83
CA GLY A 370 13.89 3.57 -26.03
C GLY A 370 13.64 2.71 -24.78
N ASN A 371 14.34 2.98 -23.66
CA ASN A 371 14.22 2.22 -22.43
C ASN A 371 13.27 2.89 -21.44
N PRO A 372 12.38 2.13 -20.79
CA PRO A 372 11.47 2.68 -19.78
C PRO A 372 12.21 3.00 -18.48
N ILE A 373 11.70 4.03 -17.80
CA ILE A 373 12.04 4.38 -16.42
C ILE A 373 10.74 4.50 -15.68
N PHE A 374 10.57 3.75 -14.59
CA PHE A 374 9.44 3.84 -13.68
C PHE A 374 9.93 4.32 -12.32
N LEU A 375 9.19 5.24 -11.71
CA LEU A 375 9.42 5.64 -10.33
C LEU A 375 8.16 5.40 -9.51
N THR A 376 8.37 4.97 -8.28
CA THR A 376 7.32 4.99 -7.24
C THR A 376 7.79 5.88 -6.11
N VAL A 377 6.94 6.83 -5.69
CA VAL A 377 7.26 7.82 -4.66
C VAL A 377 6.35 7.62 -3.45
N TYR A 378 6.96 7.34 -2.30
CA TYR A 378 6.26 7.23 -1.03
C TYR A 378 6.91 8.16 0.00
N VAL A 379 6.46 9.41 0.03
CA VAL A 379 6.99 10.50 0.86
C VAL A 379 8.48 10.75 0.61
N ASP A 380 9.36 10.18 1.42
CA ASP A 380 10.84 10.27 1.34
C ASP A 380 11.48 9.08 0.61
N ASP A 381 10.77 7.96 0.45
CA ASP A 381 11.25 6.76 -0.23
C ASP A 381 10.90 6.77 -1.72
N VAL A 382 11.89 6.56 -2.58
CA VAL A 382 11.71 6.45 -4.04
C VAL A 382 12.35 5.16 -4.56
N ILE A 383 11.60 4.39 -5.33
CA ILE A 383 12.17 3.29 -6.13
C ILE A 383 12.28 3.74 -7.58
N ILE A 384 13.48 3.58 -8.14
CA ILE A 384 13.78 3.81 -9.55
C ILE A 384 13.95 2.45 -10.23
N ALA A 385 13.02 2.09 -11.10
CA ALA A 385 13.10 0.86 -11.89
C ALA A 385 13.53 1.20 -13.33
N ALA A 386 14.77 0.89 -13.70
CA ALA A 386 15.36 1.19 -15.01
C ALA A 386 16.61 0.35 -15.28
N ASN A 387 17.24 0.56 -16.45
CA ASN A 387 18.60 0.07 -16.69
C ASN A 387 19.63 0.92 -15.92
N ALA A 388 20.82 0.39 -15.69
CA ALA A 388 21.87 1.03 -14.88
C ALA A 388 22.24 2.45 -15.37
N LYS A 389 22.28 2.69 -16.68
CA LYS A 389 22.58 4.02 -17.26
C LYS A 389 21.50 5.04 -16.90
N ASN A 390 20.23 4.66 -17.02
CA ASN A 390 19.11 5.52 -16.75
C ASN A 390 18.91 5.77 -15.26
N ILE A 391 19.26 4.81 -14.39
CA ILE A 391 19.28 5.00 -12.94
C ILE A 391 20.27 6.12 -12.58
N LYS A 392 21.52 6.05 -13.04
CA LYS A 392 22.54 7.08 -12.80
C LYS A 392 22.09 8.45 -13.29
N LEU A 393 21.41 8.51 -14.44
CA LEU A 393 20.83 9.76 -14.96
C LEU A 393 19.81 10.35 -14.00
N VAL A 394 18.85 9.54 -13.54
CA VAL A 394 17.78 10.01 -12.61
C VAL A 394 18.38 10.43 -11.27
N VAL A 395 19.30 9.65 -10.71
CA VAL A 395 20.00 10.00 -9.46
C VAL A 395 20.68 11.37 -9.60
N SER A 396 21.45 11.58 -10.66
CA SER A 396 22.13 12.88 -10.89
C SER A 396 21.15 14.04 -11.10
N GLU A 397 19.96 13.79 -11.67
CA GLU A 397 18.90 14.80 -11.78
C GLU A 397 18.32 15.15 -10.40
N LEU A 398 18.06 14.16 -9.55
CA LEU A 398 17.55 14.36 -8.20
C LEU A 398 18.55 15.13 -7.32
N GLU A 399 19.84 14.81 -7.40
CA GLU A 399 20.94 15.48 -6.66
C GLU A 399 21.07 16.96 -6.98
N ARG A 400 20.68 17.39 -8.18
CA ARG A 400 20.72 18.82 -8.55
C ARG A 400 19.78 19.70 -7.73
N LYS A 401 18.68 19.14 -7.19
CA LYS A 401 17.68 19.90 -6.44
C LYS A 401 17.55 19.48 -4.99
N PHE A 402 17.73 18.21 -4.70
CA PHE A 402 17.48 17.64 -3.39
C PHE A 402 18.73 16.96 -2.83
N LYS A 403 18.90 17.07 -1.52
CA LYS A 403 19.85 16.22 -0.82
C LYS A 403 19.25 14.83 -0.70
N ILE A 404 19.84 13.87 -1.39
CA ILE A 404 19.39 12.49 -1.38
C ILE A 404 20.42 11.57 -0.74
N LYS A 405 19.97 10.39 -0.37
CA LYS A 405 20.81 9.29 0.05
C LYS A 405 20.51 8.12 -0.87
N ASP A 406 21.50 7.73 -1.64
CA ASP A 406 21.46 6.50 -2.41
C ASP A 406 21.62 5.30 -1.47
N LEU A 407 20.62 4.45 -1.41
CA LEU A 407 20.60 3.23 -0.59
C LEU A 407 21.02 2.01 -1.39
N GLY A 408 21.32 2.19 -2.67
CA GLY A 408 21.69 1.14 -3.60
C GLY A 408 20.49 0.29 -4.03
N SER A 409 20.75 -0.96 -4.36
CA SER A 409 19.71 -1.90 -4.78
C SER A 409 18.59 -1.97 -3.75
N ALA A 410 17.34 -1.91 -4.22
CA ALA A 410 16.16 -1.91 -3.37
C ALA A 410 16.05 -3.22 -2.57
N SER A 411 16.55 -3.20 -1.33
CA SER A 411 16.53 -4.34 -0.41
C SER A 411 15.49 -4.21 0.69
N LEU A 412 15.09 -3.00 1.03
CA LEU A 412 14.07 -2.72 2.04
C LEU A 412 13.22 -1.53 1.60
N LEU A 413 11.92 -1.73 1.45
CA LEU A 413 10.96 -0.68 1.12
C LEU A 413 9.74 -0.80 2.00
N LEU A 414 9.35 0.27 2.70
CA LEU A 414 8.16 0.30 3.55
C LEU A 414 8.07 -0.90 4.52
N GLY A 415 9.23 -1.38 5.03
CA GLY A 415 9.31 -2.55 5.90
C GLY A 415 9.14 -3.90 5.19
N MET A 416 9.05 -3.91 3.87
CA MET A 416 9.18 -5.11 3.03
C MET A 416 10.63 -5.35 2.69
N GLU A 417 11.13 -6.53 2.99
CA GLU A 417 12.43 -7.03 2.52
C GLU A 417 12.27 -7.48 1.07
N ILE A 418 13.07 -6.92 0.17
CA ILE A 418 13.02 -7.21 -1.27
C ILE A 418 14.33 -7.86 -1.67
N ASN A 419 14.24 -9.03 -2.25
CA ASN A 419 15.37 -9.72 -2.86
C ASN A 419 15.14 -9.85 -4.36
N TYR A 420 16.18 -9.64 -5.15
CA TYR A 420 16.09 -9.67 -6.60
C TYR A 420 17.28 -10.41 -7.21
N ILE A 421 16.97 -11.44 -7.98
CA ILE A 421 17.93 -12.10 -8.89
C ILE A 421 17.61 -11.61 -10.30
N PRO A 422 18.46 -10.77 -10.90
CA PRO A 422 18.20 -10.16 -12.21
C PRO A 422 17.78 -11.18 -13.27
N GLY A 423 16.61 -10.93 -13.88
CA GLY A 423 16.09 -11.79 -14.94
C GLY A 423 15.60 -13.18 -14.53
N GLN A 424 15.58 -13.52 -13.24
CA GLN A 424 15.15 -14.82 -12.72
C GLN A 424 13.97 -14.72 -11.77
N ALA A 425 14.16 -14.09 -10.62
CA ALA A 425 13.17 -14.05 -9.57
C ALA A 425 13.24 -12.77 -8.73
N ARG A 426 12.13 -12.44 -8.09
CA ARG A 426 12.03 -11.42 -7.05
C ARG A 426 11.23 -11.98 -5.87
N TRP A 427 11.64 -11.60 -4.69
CA TRP A 427 10.98 -12.04 -3.48
C TRP A 427 10.72 -10.88 -2.54
N ILE A 428 9.51 -10.83 -1.97
CA ILE A 428 9.08 -9.83 -1.01
C ILE A 428 8.70 -10.54 0.30
N SER A 429 9.39 -10.22 1.39
CA SER A 429 9.09 -10.77 2.71
C SER A 429 8.98 -9.69 3.78
N GLN A 430 8.51 -10.10 4.95
CA GLN A 430 8.44 -9.29 6.16
C GLN A 430 8.95 -10.10 7.36
N ARG A 431 9.95 -10.93 7.15
CA ARG A 431 10.51 -11.80 8.19
C ARG A 431 10.86 -11.05 9.46
N GLY A 432 11.69 -9.99 9.33
CA GLY A 432 12.12 -9.21 10.48
C GLY A 432 10.95 -8.52 11.22
N GLN A 433 9.87 -8.16 10.51
CA GLN A 433 8.66 -7.63 11.15
C GLN A 433 7.86 -8.71 11.87
N ILE A 434 7.72 -9.89 11.26
CA ILE A 434 7.04 -11.03 11.89
C ILE A 434 7.74 -11.43 13.18
N GLU A 435 9.07 -11.50 13.19
CA GLU A 435 9.87 -11.81 14.38
C GLU A 435 9.65 -10.78 15.50
N LYS A 436 9.63 -9.47 15.17
CA LYS A 436 9.33 -8.40 16.12
C LYS A 436 7.91 -8.51 16.68
N ILE A 437 6.91 -8.81 15.84
CA ILE A 437 5.51 -9.00 16.25
C ILE A 437 5.42 -10.19 17.21
N LEU A 438 6.01 -11.33 16.87
CA LEU A 438 6.00 -12.53 17.71
C LEU A 438 6.67 -12.28 19.06
N SER A 439 7.83 -11.62 19.08
CA SER A 439 8.53 -11.25 20.30
C SER A 439 7.71 -10.27 21.17
N ARG A 440 7.14 -9.23 20.56
CA ARG A 440 6.31 -8.23 21.26
C ARG A 440 5.13 -8.86 22.01
N PHE A 441 4.47 -9.82 21.38
CA PHE A 441 3.30 -10.50 21.97
C PHE A 441 3.65 -11.81 22.67
N GLN A 442 4.95 -12.07 22.93
CA GLN A 442 5.46 -13.26 23.62
C GLN A 442 5.01 -14.58 22.96
N MET A 443 4.96 -14.58 21.62
CA MET A 443 4.54 -15.71 20.80
C MET A 443 5.71 -16.36 20.02
N ASP A 444 6.94 -15.97 20.28
CA ASP A 444 8.17 -16.48 19.66
C ASP A 444 8.40 -17.98 19.95
N LYS A 445 7.95 -18.47 21.12
CA LYS A 445 8.08 -19.87 21.55
C LYS A 445 6.78 -20.68 21.42
N CYS A 446 5.73 -20.10 20.83
CA CYS A 446 4.44 -20.79 20.72
C CYS A 446 4.49 -21.98 19.73
N ARG A 447 3.61 -22.96 19.92
CA ARG A 447 3.46 -24.07 18.97
C ARG A 447 2.83 -23.58 17.66
N ALA A 448 3.48 -23.81 16.54
CA ALA A 448 2.98 -23.49 15.21
C ALA A 448 1.72 -24.28 14.84
N VAL A 449 0.92 -23.69 13.94
CA VAL A 449 -0.29 -24.30 13.37
C VAL A 449 -0.28 -24.19 11.85
N ALA A 450 -1.01 -25.07 11.16
CA ALA A 450 -0.97 -25.18 9.70
C ALA A 450 -1.84 -24.11 8.97
N THR A 451 -2.84 -23.52 9.65
CA THR A 451 -3.79 -22.56 9.07
C THR A 451 -4.05 -21.39 10.02
N PRO A 452 -4.24 -20.17 9.50
CA PRO A 452 -4.51 -19.01 10.33
C PRO A 452 -5.91 -19.03 10.97
N GLN A 453 -6.86 -19.74 10.35
CA GLN A 453 -8.23 -19.92 10.87
C GLN A 453 -8.55 -21.38 11.12
N THR A 454 -9.53 -21.65 11.98
CA THR A 454 -10.13 -22.96 12.16
C THR A 454 -11.33 -23.08 11.24
N LEU A 455 -11.45 -24.20 10.53
CA LEU A 455 -12.60 -24.48 9.66
C LEU A 455 -13.91 -24.44 10.50
N GLY A 456 -14.89 -23.69 9.99
CA GLY A 456 -16.22 -23.56 10.62
C GLY A 456 -16.27 -22.68 11.89
N ALA A 457 -15.14 -22.18 12.39
CA ALA A 457 -15.13 -21.27 13.52
C ALA A 457 -15.42 -19.83 13.04
N LEU A 458 -16.63 -19.37 13.30
CA LEU A 458 -17.03 -17.98 13.15
C LEU A 458 -17.28 -17.42 14.56
N PRO A 459 -16.56 -16.38 14.98
CA PRO A 459 -16.80 -15.76 16.27
C PRO A 459 -18.21 -15.18 16.32
N LEU A 460 -18.85 -15.30 17.44
CA LEU A 460 -20.13 -14.65 17.70
C LEU A 460 -19.89 -13.20 18.11
N PRO A 461 -20.83 -12.27 17.80
CA PRO A 461 -20.80 -10.92 18.37
C PRO A 461 -20.84 -11.00 19.89
N ALA A 462 -20.10 -10.07 20.53
CA ALA A 462 -20.19 -9.93 21.97
C ALA A 462 -21.63 -9.54 22.38
N THR A 463 -22.21 -10.27 23.31
CA THR A 463 -23.47 -9.87 23.97
C THR A 463 -23.18 -8.76 24.99
N SER A 464 -24.21 -7.94 25.33
CA SER A 464 -24.06 -6.82 26.28
C SER A 464 -23.61 -7.26 27.66
N ASP A 465 -23.85 -8.51 28.01
CA ASP A 465 -23.70 -9.05 29.37
C ASP A 465 -22.39 -9.87 29.54
N GLN A 466 -21.48 -9.84 28.57
CA GLN A 466 -20.17 -10.48 28.66
C GLN A 466 -19.19 -9.57 29.40
N GLU A 467 -18.64 -10.06 30.50
CA GLU A 467 -17.66 -9.33 31.34
C GLU A 467 -16.31 -9.11 30.66
N ASP A 468 -15.97 -9.88 29.62
CA ASP A 468 -14.66 -9.84 28.94
C ASP A 468 -14.63 -8.96 27.68
N VAL A 469 -15.64 -8.12 27.46
CA VAL A 469 -15.71 -7.24 26.30
C VAL A 469 -14.72 -6.09 26.44
N ASN A 470 -13.81 -5.96 25.46
CA ASN A 470 -12.79 -4.91 25.41
C ASN A 470 -11.82 -4.89 26.61
N ASP A 471 -11.44 -6.06 27.15
CA ASP A 471 -10.46 -6.15 28.24
C ASP A 471 -9.19 -5.34 27.89
N PRO A 472 -8.85 -4.30 28.68
CA PRO A 472 -7.70 -3.43 28.45
C PRO A 472 -6.36 -4.17 28.54
N ASN A 473 -6.30 -5.28 29.27
CA ASN A 473 -5.09 -6.08 29.41
C ASN A 473 -4.79 -6.95 28.18
N VAL A 474 -5.74 -7.02 27.24
CA VAL A 474 -5.60 -7.80 26.00
C VAL A 474 -5.19 -6.87 24.85
N PRO A 475 -3.99 -7.03 24.26
CA PRO A 475 -3.49 -6.17 23.19
C PRO A 475 -4.12 -6.49 21.81
N TYR A 476 -5.44 -6.75 21.76
CA TYR A 476 -6.16 -7.22 20.59
C TYR A 476 -6.02 -6.28 19.39
N ARG A 477 -6.32 -4.99 19.58
CA ARG A 477 -6.24 -3.98 18.51
C ARG A 477 -4.84 -3.85 17.94
N ALA A 478 -3.82 -3.91 18.82
CA ALA A 478 -2.43 -3.84 18.40
C ALA A 478 -2.02 -5.07 17.55
N ILE A 479 -2.49 -6.27 17.92
CA ILE A 479 -2.24 -7.48 17.12
C ILE A 479 -2.90 -7.36 15.76
N VAL A 480 -4.19 -7.00 15.70
CA VAL A 480 -4.93 -6.90 14.43
C VAL A 480 -4.31 -5.85 13.51
N GLY A 481 -3.90 -4.70 14.06
CA GLY A 481 -3.19 -3.66 13.29
C GLY A 481 -1.87 -4.18 12.68
N CYS A 482 -1.07 -4.93 13.45
CA CYS A 482 0.15 -5.55 12.94
C CYS A 482 -0.14 -6.58 11.84
N LEU A 483 -1.17 -7.40 12.02
CA LEU A 483 -1.56 -8.42 11.04
C LEU A 483 -2.08 -7.79 9.74
N GLN A 484 -2.86 -6.71 9.83
CA GLN A 484 -3.36 -5.98 8.67
C GLN A 484 -2.21 -5.46 7.79
N TYR A 485 -1.16 -4.95 8.41
CA TYR A 485 0.03 -4.52 7.69
C TYR A 485 0.73 -5.67 6.94
N LEU A 486 0.83 -6.86 7.55
CA LEU A 486 1.39 -8.04 6.87
C LEU A 486 0.55 -8.45 5.66
N VAL A 487 -0.78 -8.38 5.79
CA VAL A 487 -1.72 -8.66 4.68
C VAL A 487 -1.48 -7.71 3.52
N GLN A 488 -1.38 -6.41 3.75
CA GLN A 488 -1.20 -5.43 2.66
C GLN A 488 0.10 -5.65 1.88
N CYS A 489 1.15 -6.07 2.54
CA CYS A 489 2.48 -6.18 1.95
C CYS A 489 2.75 -7.52 1.26
N SER A 490 2.85 -8.62 2.03
CA SER A 490 3.43 -9.88 1.55
C SER A 490 2.67 -11.14 1.93
N ARG A 491 1.60 -11.05 2.73
CA ARG A 491 0.90 -12.21 3.30
C ARG A 491 -0.60 -12.23 2.93
N PRO A 492 -0.93 -12.36 1.61
CA PRO A 492 -2.32 -12.39 1.13
C PRO A 492 -3.17 -13.48 1.76
N GLU A 493 -2.59 -14.63 2.09
CA GLU A 493 -3.30 -15.78 2.65
C GLU A 493 -3.85 -15.55 4.07
N LEU A 494 -3.47 -14.44 4.70
CA LEU A 494 -4.02 -14.02 5.98
C LEU A 494 -5.26 -13.14 5.84
N ALA A 495 -5.58 -12.65 4.63
CA ALA A 495 -6.54 -11.58 4.42
C ALA A 495 -7.91 -11.86 5.03
N ASN A 496 -8.49 -13.05 4.80
CA ASN A 496 -9.78 -13.41 5.39
C ASN A 496 -9.75 -13.52 6.92
N ALA A 497 -8.69 -14.12 7.47
CA ALA A 497 -8.51 -14.23 8.92
C ALA A 497 -8.45 -12.84 9.58
N VAL A 498 -7.66 -11.95 9.00
CA VAL A 498 -7.45 -10.60 9.54
C VAL A 498 -8.67 -9.72 9.35
N ARG A 499 -9.39 -9.83 8.20
CA ARG A 499 -10.68 -9.17 8.00
C ARG A 499 -11.68 -9.59 9.08
N THR A 500 -11.81 -10.89 9.34
CA THR A 500 -12.69 -11.42 10.38
C THR A 500 -12.36 -10.84 11.76
N LEU A 501 -11.06 -10.79 12.12
CA LEU A 501 -10.63 -10.16 13.36
C LEU A 501 -10.90 -8.64 13.37
N GLY A 502 -10.69 -7.95 12.26
CA GLY A 502 -10.91 -6.50 12.11
C GLY A 502 -12.33 -6.08 12.44
N LYS A 503 -13.32 -6.92 12.18
CA LYS A 503 -14.74 -6.70 12.51
C LYS A 503 -14.97 -6.42 14.01
N TYR A 504 -14.20 -7.04 14.88
CA TYR A 504 -14.39 -7.01 16.33
C TYR A 504 -13.51 -5.96 17.05
N LEU A 505 -12.86 -5.05 16.32
CA LEU A 505 -11.97 -4.03 16.94
C LEU A 505 -12.67 -3.15 17.99
N ASN A 506 -13.98 -2.91 17.84
CA ASN A 506 -14.76 -2.07 18.76
C ASN A 506 -15.40 -2.86 19.92
N LYS A 507 -15.61 -4.16 19.73
CA LYS A 507 -16.24 -5.06 20.73
C LYS A 507 -15.59 -6.45 20.61
N TYR A 508 -14.37 -6.61 21.09
CA TYR A 508 -13.67 -7.89 21.08
C TYR A 508 -13.85 -8.61 22.41
N THR A 509 -13.85 -9.93 22.36
CA THR A 509 -13.93 -10.86 23.49
C THR A 509 -12.61 -11.64 23.60
N HIS A 510 -12.47 -12.41 24.67
CA HIS A 510 -11.35 -13.32 24.84
C HIS A 510 -11.29 -14.38 23.71
N GLU A 511 -12.43 -14.81 23.18
CA GLU A 511 -12.49 -15.72 22.03
C GLU A 511 -11.82 -15.10 20.78
N ASN A 512 -12.14 -13.84 20.49
CA ASN A 512 -11.50 -13.10 19.37
C ASN A 512 -9.98 -13.01 19.58
N TYR A 513 -9.53 -12.82 20.83
CA TYR A 513 -8.10 -12.81 21.15
C TYR A 513 -7.45 -14.18 20.93
N ILE A 514 -8.11 -15.28 21.28
CA ILE A 514 -7.62 -16.65 20.99
C ILE A 514 -7.47 -16.84 19.47
N MET A 515 -8.42 -16.35 18.68
CA MET A 515 -8.34 -16.39 17.22
C MET A 515 -7.15 -15.55 16.70
N ALA A 516 -6.93 -14.36 17.24
CA ALA A 516 -5.78 -13.54 16.88
C ALA A 516 -4.45 -14.21 17.22
N LYS A 517 -4.35 -14.86 18.41
CA LYS A 517 -3.20 -15.70 18.78
C LYS A 517 -3.01 -16.88 17.83
N ARG A 518 -4.06 -17.44 17.25
CA ARG A 518 -3.94 -18.50 16.24
C ARG A 518 -3.23 -18.01 14.98
N VAL A 519 -3.54 -16.80 14.52
CA VAL A 519 -2.82 -16.20 13.37
C VAL A 519 -1.33 -16.00 13.70
N LEU A 520 -1.00 -15.55 14.92
CA LEU A 520 0.40 -15.44 15.36
C LEU A 520 1.10 -16.81 15.40
N ARG A 521 0.40 -17.87 15.83
CA ARG A 521 0.93 -19.25 15.79
C ARG A 521 1.18 -19.73 14.36
N TYR A 522 0.34 -19.37 13.41
CA TYR A 522 0.56 -19.64 11.99
C TYR A 522 1.80 -18.89 11.48
N LEU A 523 1.93 -17.62 11.80
CA LEU A 523 3.09 -16.80 11.46
C LEU A 523 4.39 -17.34 12.05
N ARG A 524 4.36 -17.91 13.28
CA ARG A 524 5.53 -18.56 13.88
C ARG A 524 6.04 -19.73 13.04
N GLY A 525 5.14 -20.49 12.43
CA GLY A 525 5.49 -21.62 11.54
C GLY A 525 5.81 -21.24 10.10
N THR A 526 5.62 -19.97 9.73
CA THR A 526 5.79 -19.45 8.36
C THR A 526 6.47 -18.09 8.33
N SER A 527 7.35 -17.80 9.31
CA SER A 527 8.08 -16.52 9.39
C SER A 527 8.96 -16.29 8.16
N GLU A 528 9.52 -17.37 7.60
CA GLU A 528 10.37 -17.36 6.40
C GLU A 528 9.59 -17.27 5.08
N TYR A 529 8.25 -17.13 5.12
CA TYR A 529 7.45 -17.10 3.91
C TYR A 529 7.22 -15.67 3.43
N GLY A 530 7.18 -15.52 2.10
CA GLY A 530 6.86 -14.26 1.42
C GLY A 530 6.30 -14.50 0.02
N LEU A 531 6.04 -13.43 -0.70
CA LEU A 531 5.66 -13.48 -2.11
C LEU A 531 6.91 -13.77 -2.95
N VAL A 532 6.96 -14.91 -3.62
CA VAL A 532 8.05 -15.33 -4.51
C VAL A 532 7.57 -15.26 -5.95
N TRP A 533 8.14 -14.39 -6.73
CA TRP A 533 7.83 -14.16 -8.13
C TRP A 533 8.96 -14.66 -9.03
N GLU A 534 8.67 -15.63 -9.86
CA GLU A 534 9.59 -16.16 -10.85
C GLU A 534 9.29 -15.55 -12.21
N LYS A 535 10.33 -15.12 -12.92
CA LYS A 535 10.18 -14.62 -14.28
C LYS A 535 9.79 -15.76 -15.21
N LYS A 536 8.63 -15.64 -15.85
CA LYS A 536 8.23 -16.55 -16.92
C LYS A 536 8.77 -16.08 -18.26
N VAL A 537 9.14 -17.05 -19.11
CA VAL A 537 9.57 -16.81 -20.48
C VAL A 537 8.32 -16.52 -21.33
N SER A 538 7.87 -15.27 -21.29
CA SER A 538 6.80 -14.76 -22.14
C SER A 538 7.10 -13.32 -22.50
N PRO A 539 7.00 -12.91 -23.76
CA PRO A 539 7.13 -11.51 -24.15
C PRO A 539 5.92 -10.68 -23.72
N ASP A 540 4.78 -11.32 -23.51
CA ASP A 540 3.50 -10.67 -23.24
C ASP A 540 3.15 -10.62 -21.77
N LEU A 541 2.35 -9.62 -21.41
CA LEU A 541 1.74 -9.46 -20.09
C LEU A 541 0.42 -10.24 -20.05
N HIS A 542 0.41 -11.39 -19.39
CA HIS A 542 -0.78 -12.20 -19.19
C HIS A 542 -1.37 -11.95 -17.81
N PHE A 543 -2.55 -11.37 -17.78
CA PHE A 543 -3.29 -11.11 -16.56
C PHE A 543 -4.35 -12.18 -16.34
N VAL A 544 -4.43 -12.65 -15.09
CA VAL A 544 -5.44 -13.60 -14.63
C VAL A 544 -6.04 -13.07 -13.34
N ALA A 545 -7.34 -13.22 -13.19
CA ALA A 545 -8.08 -12.85 -11.99
C ALA A 545 -9.02 -13.98 -11.56
N TYR A 546 -9.29 -14.05 -10.26
CA TYR A 546 -10.28 -14.93 -9.65
C TYR A 546 -11.20 -14.10 -8.78
N ALA A 547 -12.49 -14.40 -8.78
CA ALA A 547 -13.47 -13.78 -7.91
C ALA A 547 -14.33 -14.84 -7.25
N ASP A 548 -14.73 -14.60 -6.00
CA ASP A 548 -15.60 -15.46 -5.20
C ASP A 548 -16.41 -14.65 -4.21
N ALA A 549 -17.59 -15.14 -3.82
CA ALA A 549 -18.34 -14.58 -2.72
C ALA A 549 -18.85 -15.65 -1.76
N ASP A 550 -18.83 -15.34 -0.46
CA ASP A 550 -19.45 -16.17 0.57
C ASP A 550 -20.76 -15.52 1.02
N LEU A 551 -21.89 -16.09 0.56
CA LEU A 551 -23.24 -15.55 0.74
C LEU A 551 -23.63 -15.49 2.22
N GLY A 552 -23.95 -14.28 2.71
CA GLY A 552 -24.56 -14.07 4.03
C GLY A 552 -23.76 -14.66 5.20
N ASN A 553 -22.44 -14.81 5.04
CA ASN A 553 -21.56 -15.42 6.05
C ASN A 553 -21.41 -14.56 7.32
N GLU A 554 -21.64 -13.26 7.22
CA GLU A 554 -21.67 -12.39 8.38
C GLU A 554 -22.94 -12.63 9.21
N LYS A 555 -22.80 -13.26 10.39
CA LYS A 555 -23.96 -13.67 11.21
C LYS A 555 -24.75 -12.49 11.79
N ASP A 556 -24.11 -11.34 11.94
CA ASP A 556 -24.71 -10.17 12.58
C ASP A 556 -25.69 -9.44 11.68
N ASP A 557 -25.32 -9.24 10.42
CA ASP A 557 -26.03 -8.39 9.48
C ASP A 557 -26.28 -9.06 8.11
N ARG A 558 -25.91 -10.33 7.98
CA ARG A 558 -26.13 -11.17 6.79
C ARG A 558 -25.49 -10.65 5.51
N HIS A 559 -24.52 -9.75 5.61
CA HIS A 559 -23.73 -9.34 4.45
C HIS A 559 -22.85 -10.47 3.94
N SER A 560 -22.67 -10.52 2.65
CA SER A 560 -21.77 -11.45 1.96
C SER A 560 -20.32 -10.94 2.00
N ILE A 561 -19.37 -11.83 1.74
CA ILE A 561 -17.95 -11.50 1.66
C ILE A 561 -17.49 -11.58 0.21
N THR A 562 -16.86 -10.53 -0.29
CA THR A 562 -16.15 -10.50 -1.55
C THR A 562 -14.71 -10.94 -1.37
N GLY A 563 -14.23 -11.84 -2.22
CA GLY A 563 -12.83 -12.18 -2.39
C GLY A 563 -12.41 -12.03 -3.85
N TYR A 564 -11.24 -11.44 -4.10
CA TYR A 564 -10.63 -11.50 -5.42
C TYR A 564 -9.10 -11.48 -5.35
N VAL A 565 -8.48 -11.94 -6.41
CA VAL A 565 -7.01 -11.90 -6.59
C VAL A 565 -6.67 -11.72 -8.05
N LEU A 566 -5.64 -10.91 -8.31
CA LEU A 566 -5.08 -10.67 -9.63
C LEU A 566 -3.61 -11.10 -9.69
N GLN A 567 -3.25 -11.73 -10.79
CA GLN A 567 -1.90 -12.20 -11.07
C GLN A 567 -1.41 -11.69 -12.43
N LEU A 568 -0.16 -11.29 -12.51
CA LEU A 568 0.56 -11.02 -13.75
C LEU A 568 1.57 -12.14 -14.01
N ASN A 569 1.43 -12.85 -15.13
CA ASN A 569 2.26 -14.00 -15.48
C ASN A 569 2.33 -15.06 -14.36
N GLY A 570 1.23 -15.25 -13.62
CA GLY A 570 1.13 -16.17 -12.49
C GLY A 570 1.72 -15.62 -11.18
N CYS A 571 2.11 -14.35 -11.11
CA CYS A 571 2.63 -13.70 -9.92
C CYS A 571 1.55 -12.79 -9.29
N THR A 572 1.21 -13.04 -8.04
CA THR A 572 0.18 -12.31 -7.29
C THR A 572 0.65 -10.90 -6.94
N TYR A 573 -0.16 -9.86 -7.26
CA TYR A 573 0.16 -8.47 -6.92
C TYR A 573 -0.98 -7.71 -6.26
N ALA A 574 -2.25 -8.05 -6.59
CA ALA A 574 -3.43 -7.41 -6.01
C ALA A 574 -4.42 -8.46 -5.51
N TYR A 575 -5.05 -8.20 -4.39
CA TYR A 575 -6.01 -9.09 -3.75
C TYR A 575 -6.84 -8.34 -2.71
N LYS A 576 -8.02 -8.86 -2.44
CA LYS A 576 -8.94 -8.27 -1.44
C LYS A 576 -9.77 -9.37 -0.78
N SER A 577 -10.04 -9.17 0.52
CA SER A 577 -11.08 -9.84 1.28
C SER A 577 -11.91 -8.75 1.96
N ARG A 578 -13.20 -8.64 1.62
CA ARG A 578 -14.02 -7.52 2.05
C ARG A 578 -15.48 -7.91 2.28
N LYS A 579 -16.10 -7.31 3.29
CA LYS A 579 -17.56 -7.38 3.48
C LYS A 579 -18.25 -6.55 2.41
N GLN A 580 -19.28 -7.09 1.74
CA GLN A 580 -20.09 -6.35 0.78
C GLN A 580 -20.90 -5.24 1.46
N ARG A 581 -21.08 -4.12 0.77
CA ARG A 581 -21.83 -2.96 1.29
C ARG A 581 -23.35 -3.14 1.21
N ILE A 582 -23.81 -4.07 0.37
CA ILE A 582 -25.21 -4.39 0.17
C ILE A 582 -25.48 -5.80 0.68
N VAL A 583 -26.70 -6.04 1.14
CA VAL A 583 -27.19 -7.38 1.41
C VAL A 583 -27.65 -7.97 0.08
N THR A 584 -27.16 -9.14 -0.24
CA THR A 584 -27.52 -9.92 -1.42
C THR A 584 -28.40 -11.09 -0.98
N ASP A 585 -29.47 -11.35 -1.71
CA ASP A 585 -30.49 -12.33 -1.39
C ASP A 585 -30.23 -13.71 -2.00
N ASP A 586 -29.34 -13.80 -2.97
CA ASP A 586 -28.92 -15.05 -3.60
C ASP A 586 -27.42 -15.11 -3.90
N THR A 587 -26.92 -16.33 -4.13
CA THR A 587 -25.51 -16.58 -4.39
C THR A 587 -25.02 -15.93 -5.67
N CYS A 588 -25.85 -15.97 -6.75
CA CYS A 588 -25.49 -15.37 -8.03
C CYS A 588 -25.27 -13.86 -7.89
N CYS A 589 -26.14 -13.18 -7.13
CA CYS A 589 -26.02 -11.75 -6.86
C CYS A 589 -24.76 -11.43 -6.05
N ALA A 590 -24.44 -12.23 -5.02
CA ALA A 590 -23.23 -12.06 -4.22
C ALA A 590 -21.96 -12.24 -5.06
N GLU A 591 -21.92 -13.28 -5.87
CA GLU A 591 -20.82 -13.58 -6.80
C GLU A 591 -20.66 -12.50 -7.87
N PHE A 592 -21.78 -11.99 -8.40
CA PHE A 592 -21.78 -10.89 -9.35
C PHE A 592 -21.17 -9.61 -8.74
N VAL A 593 -21.51 -9.29 -7.50
CA VAL A 593 -20.91 -8.14 -6.78
C VAL A 593 -19.41 -8.33 -6.64
N ALA A 594 -18.93 -9.53 -6.30
CA ALA A 594 -17.52 -9.84 -6.20
C ALA A 594 -16.79 -9.68 -7.56
N ALA A 595 -17.38 -10.23 -8.63
CA ALA A 595 -16.85 -10.10 -9.99
C ALA A 595 -16.82 -8.62 -10.45
N SER A 596 -17.85 -7.83 -10.10
CA SER A 596 -17.89 -6.39 -10.40
C SER A 596 -16.79 -5.60 -9.69
N GLU A 597 -16.47 -5.92 -8.44
CA GLU A 597 -15.34 -5.29 -7.72
C GLU A 597 -14.00 -5.72 -8.34
N CYS A 598 -13.86 -7.00 -8.68
CA CYS A 598 -12.68 -7.53 -9.36
C CYS A 598 -12.45 -6.86 -10.72
N SER A 599 -13.52 -6.69 -11.54
CA SER A 599 -13.43 -6.06 -12.86
C SER A 599 -12.95 -4.61 -12.78
N THR A 600 -13.31 -3.88 -11.72
CA THR A 600 -12.80 -2.52 -11.49
C THR A 600 -11.29 -2.52 -11.31
N MET A 601 -10.75 -3.48 -10.53
CA MET A 601 -9.31 -3.61 -10.34
C MET A 601 -8.60 -4.07 -11.61
N ILE A 602 -9.24 -4.90 -12.44
CA ILE A 602 -8.72 -5.28 -13.76
C ILE A 602 -8.54 -4.04 -14.63
N VAL A 603 -9.59 -3.21 -14.77
CA VAL A 603 -9.57 -2.00 -15.59
C VAL A 603 -8.56 -0.98 -15.06
N TRP A 604 -8.50 -0.79 -13.75
CA TRP A 604 -7.47 0.05 -13.12
C TRP A 604 -6.05 -0.40 -13.50
N THR A 605 -5.77 -1.71 -13.40
CA THR A 605 -4.47 -2.29 -13.79
C THR A 605 -4.16 -2.05 -15.25
N HIS A 606 -5.14 -2.26 -16.14
CA HIS A 606 -4.96 -2.05 -17.58
C HIS A 606 -4.67 -0.58 -17.91
N ASN A 607 -5.38 0.34 -17.27
CA ASN A 607 -5.17 1.76 -17.44
C ASN A 607 -3.79 2.18 -16.95
N LEU A 608 -3.34 1.69 -15.79
CA LEU A 608 -2.00 1.94 -15.28
C LEU A 608 -0.93 1.39 -16.25
N CYS A 609 -1.05 0.16 -16.71
CA CYS A 609 -0.13 -0.42 -17.70
C CYS A 609 -0.14 0.35 -19.02
N LYS A 610 -1.30 0.81 -19.49
CA LYS A 610 -1.42 1.65 -20.69
C LYS A 610 -0.71 3.00 -20.53
N GLU A 611 -0.88 3.65 -19.37
CA GLU A 611 -0.18 4.90 -19.05
C GLU A 611 1.34 4.68 -19.00
N LEU A 612 1.80 3.58 -18.41
CA LEU A 612 3.22 3.20 -18.37
C LEU A 612 3.77 2.78 -19.75
N ASN A 613 2.99 2.93 -20.81
CA ASN A 613 3.31 2.50 -22.18
C ASN A 613 3.60 1.00 -22.27
N ARG A 614 2.86 0.17 -21.49
CA ARG A 614 2.96 -1.28 -21.43
C ARG A 614 1.60 -1.89 -21.77
N LYS A 615 1.35 -2.07 -23.06
CA LYS A 615 0.06 -2.59 -23.52
C LYS A 615 -0.03 -4.10 -23.28
N ARG A 616 -1.19 -4.56 -22.86
CA ARG A 616 -1.59 -5.96 -22.92
C ARG A 616 -2.01 -6.32 -24.35
N HIS A 617 -1.86 -7.58 -24.72
CA HIS A 617 -2.31 -8.08 -26.03
C HIS A 617 -3.61 -8.89 -25.93
N TYR A 618 -3.98 -9.35 -24.73
CA TYR A 618 -5.12 -10.23 -24.49
C TYR A 618 -6.01 -9.68 -23.37
N PRO A 619 -7.32 -9.98 -23.38
CA PRO A 619 -8.19 -9.74 -22.23
C PRO A 619 -7.65 -10.42 -20.98
N THR A 620 -7.94 -9.87 -19.79
CA THR A 620 -7.69 -10.59 -18.53
C THR A 620 -8.64 -11.77 -18.43
N VAL A 621 -8.15 -12.96 -18.10
CA VAL A 621 -9.00 -14.10 -17.81
C VAL A 621 -9.55 -13.97 -16.40
N LEU A 622 -10.86 -13.78 -16.25
CA LEU A 622 -11.57 -13.77 -14.97
C LEU A 622 -12.20 -15.14 -14.73
N TYR A 623 -11.66 -15.87 -13.76
CA TYR A 623 -12.21 -17.16 -13.35
C TYR A 623 -13.34 -17.00 -12.34
N GLN A 624 -14.43 -17.74 -12.56
CA GLN A 624 -15.64 -17.76 -11.74
C GLN A 624 -16.16 -19.20 -11.66
N ASP A 625 -16.66 -19.64 -10.51
CA ASP A 625 -17.19 -21.00 -10.29
C ASP A 625 -18.72 -21.07 -10.31
N ASN A 626 -19.41 -19.95 -10.29
CA ASN A 626 -20.88 -19.89 -10.39
C ASN A 626 -21.31 -19.68 -11.84
N GLN A 627 -21.90 -20.70 -12.45
CA GLN A 627 -22.34 -20.68 -13.86
C GLN A 627 -23.46 -19.64 -14.12
N ALA A 628 -24.37 -19.45 -13.16
CA ALA A 628 -25.40 -18.42 -13.29
C ALA A 628 -24.79 -17.02 -13.33
N THR A 629 -23.78 -16.79 -12.51
CA THR A 629 -23.02 -15.53 -12.53
C THR A 629 -22.27 -15.34 -13.85
N ILE A 630 -21.68 -16.39 -14.42
CA ILE A 630 -21.01 -16.33 -15.73
C ILE A 630 -22.00 -15.88 -16.79
N THR A 631 -23.19 -16.49 -16.83
CA THR A 631 -24.26 -16.10 -17.76
C THR A 631 -24.63 -14.63 -17.61
N VAL A 632 -24.78 -14.15 -16.37
CA VAL A 632 -25.10 -12.75 -16.08
C VAL A 632 -23.97 -11.80 -16.47
N LEU A 633 -22.71 -12.20 -16.35
CA LEU A 633 -21.54 -11.39 -16.74
C LEU A 633 -21.38 -11.29 -18.26
N THR A 634 -21.84 -12.29 -19.02
CA THR A 634 -21.59 -12.40 -20.47
C THR A 634 -22.83 -12.14 -21.36
N GLU A 635 -24.05 -12.34 -20.83
CA GLU A 635 -25.27 -12.18 -21.60
C GLU A 635 -26.00 -10.87 -21.25
N ILE A 636 -26.40 -10.13 -22.29
CA ILE A 636 -27.07 -8.81 -22.18
C ILE A 636 -28.55 -8.93 -21.71
N LYS A 637 -29.08 -10.13 -21.54
CA LYS A 637 -30.52 -10.38 -21.28
C LYS A 637 -30.79 -10.78 -19.82
N GLY A 638 -30.52 -9.93 -18.86
CA GLY A 638 -30.89 -10.16 -17.46
C GLY A 638 -31.93 -9.16 -16.96
N ASN A 639 -33.12 -9.62 -16.57
CA ASN A 639 -34.12 -8.84 -15.82
C ASN A 639 -33.67 -8.76 -14.34
N TYR A 640 -32.65 -7.96 -14.03
CA TYR A 640 -32.24 -7.69 -12.62
C TYR A 640 -33.14 -6.62 -12.02
N LYS A 641 -33.93 -7.02 -11.04
CA LYS A 641 -34.97 -6.17 -10.41
C LYS A 641 -34.42 -5.23 -9.32
N THR A 642 -33.13 -5.29 -8.95
CA THR A 642 -32.60 -4.46 -7.87
C THR A 642 -31.75 -3.33 -8.40
N LYS A 643 -32.18 -2.08 -8.16
CA LYS A 643 -31.53 -0.84 -8.61
C LYS A 643 -30.06 -0.73 -8.18
N SER A 644 -29.65 -1.29 -7.05
CA SER A 644 -28.27 -1.26 -6.54
C SER A 644 -27.32 -2.18 -7.32
N VAL A 645 -27.86 -3.22 -7.99
CA VAL A 645 -27.11 -4.15 -8.85
C VAL A 645 -27.12 -3.68 -10.29
N ASP A 646 -28.14 -2.93 -10.69
CA ASP A 646 -28.36 -2.45 -12.05
C ASP A 646 -27.18 -1.61 -12.58
N LEU A 647 -26.71 -0.62 -11.83
CA LEU A 647 -25.55 0.18 -12.22
C LEU A 647 -24.26 -0.64 -12.32
N LYS A 648 -24.07 -1.61 -11.41
CA LYS A 648 -22.92 -2.53 -11.46
C LYS A 648 -23.02 -3.44 -12.70
N TYR A 649 -24.24 -3.87 -13.06
CA TYR A 649 -24.51 -4.68 -14.23
C TYR A 649 -24.07 -3.96 -15.51
N HIS A 650 -24.57 -2.77 -15.77
CA HIS A 650 -24.18 -1.98 -16.94
C HIS A 650 -22.68 -1.71 -17.00
N LYS A 651 -22.05 -1.39 -15.88
CA LYS A 651 -20.60 -1.18 -15.82
C LYS A 651 -19.79 -2.43 -16.20
N VAL A 652 -20.17 -3.59 -15.68
CA VAL A 652 -19.44 -4.84 -15.93
C VAL A 652 -19.61 -5.26 -17.39
N HIS A 653 -20.82 -5.11 -17.96
CA HIS A 653 -21.05 -5.38 -19.38
C HIS A 653 -20.24 -4.47 -20.29
N ASP A 654 -20.20 -3.17 -20.02
CA ASP A 654 -19.37 -2.22 -20.77
C ASP A 654 -17.88 -2.66 -20.75
N PHE A 655 -17.36 -3.09 -19.60
CA PHE A 655 -16.00 -3.60 -19.52
C PHE A 655 -15.79 -4.91 -20.32
N HIS A 656 -16.76 -5.81 -20.28
CA HIS A 656 -16.72 -7.06 -21.04
C HIS A 656 -16.78 -6.80 -22.56
N GLU A 657 -17.69 -5.93 -23.01
CA GLU A 657 -17.82 -5.54 -24.42
C GLU A 657 -16.56 -4.85 -24.96
N ARG A 658 -15.88 -4.03 -24.13
CA ARG A 658 -14.58 -3.43 -24.49
C ARG A 658 -13.43 -4.43 -24.50
N GLY A 659 -13.66 -5.70 -24.18
CA GLY A 659 -12.64 -6.74 -24.12
C GLY A 659 -11.61 -6.51 -23.00
N GLU A 660 -12.03 -5.90 -21.88
CA GLU A 660 -11.15 -5.74 -20.72
C GLU A 660 -10.91 -7.10 -20.06
N PHE A 661 -11.91 -7.98 -20.02
CA PHE A 661 -11.75 -9.34 -19.52
C PHE A 661 -12.64 -10.33 -20.30
N GLU A 662 -12.27 -11.60 -20.23
CA GLU A 662 -13.09 -12.74 -20.62
C GLU A 662 -13.37 -13.60 -19.38
N VAL A 663 -14.61 -14.09 -19.25
CA VAL A 663 -15.01 -14.93 -18.11
C VAL A 663 -14.81 -16.39 -18.46
N ARG A 664 -14.17 -17.15 -17.57
CA ARG A 664 -14.01 -18.61 -17.70
C ARG A 664 -14.46 -19.32 -16.44
N TYR A 665 -15.12 -20.45 -16.63
CA TYR A 665 -15.46 -21.31 -15.51
C TYR A 665 -14.23 -21.97 -14.90
N CYS A 666 -14.21 -22.06 -13.58
CA CYS A 666 -13.30 -22.95 -12.82
C CYS A 666 -14.09 -23.68 -11.73
N PRO A 667 -13.74 -24.93 -11.39
CA PRO A 667 -14.33 -25.58 -10.22
C PRO A 667 -13.99 -24.82 -8.93
N SER A 668 -14.87 -24.82 -7.92
CA SER A 668 -14.62 -24.17 -6.61
C SER A 668 -13.32 -24.67 -5.93
N SER A 669 -12.94 -25.94 -6.12
CA SER A 669 -11.66 -26.48 -5.62
C SER A 669 -10.42 -25.89 -6.29
N GLU A 670 -10.60 -25.06 -7.34
CA GLU A 670 -9.58 -24.36 -8.10
C GLU A 670 -9.76 -22.84 -8.09
N ASN A 671 -10.90 -22.35 -7.59
CA ASN A 671 -11.12 -20.92 -7.43
C ASN A 671 -10.20 -20.34 -6.33
N LEU A 672 -9.13 -19.71 -6.75
CA LEU A 672 -8.13 -19.16 -5.83
C LEU A 672 -8.69 -18.05 -4.91
N ALA A 673 -9.83 -17.46 -5.29
CA ALA A 673 -10.49 -16.43 -4.49
C ALA A 673 -11.17 -16.97 -3.23
N ASP A 674 -11.45 -18.28 -3.13
CA ASP A 674 -12.04 -18.94 -1.95
C ASP A 674 -11.29 -18.64 -0.64
N ILE A 675 -9.96 -18.55 -0.69
CA ILE A 675 -9.13 -18.27 0.49
C ILE A 675 -9.40 -16.88 1.09
N PHE A 676 -9.98 -15.97 0.31
CA PHE A 676 -10.30 -14.60 0.72
C PHE A 676 -11.71 -14.46 1.28
N THR A 677 -12.58 -15.43 1.06
CA THR A 677 -13.99 -15.38 1.47
C THR A 677 -14.30 -16.28 2.66
N LYS A 678 -13.72 -17.47 2.72
CA LYS A 678 -14.02 -18.49 3.71
C LYS A 678 -12.77 -19.17 4.28
N ALA A 679 -12.90 -19.77 5.46
CA ALA A 679 -11.86 -20.62 6.02
C ALA A 679 -11.85 -21.96 5.25
N VAL A 680 -10.70 -22.32 4.70
CA VAL A 680 -10.53 -23.57 3.94
C VAL A 680 -9.71 -24.60 4.71
N GLY A 681 -9.92 -25.87 4.41
CA GLY A 681 -9.20 -26.97 5.07
C GLY A 681 -7.69 -26.95 4.80
N PRO A 682 -6.85 -27.58 5.65
CA PRO A 682 -5.38 -27.43 5.59
C PRO A 682 -4.76 -27.81 4.26
N THR A 683 -5.29 -28.83 3.57
CA THR A 683 -4.77 -29.27 2.26
C THR A 683 -5.04 -28.24 1.18
N LEU A 684 -6.28 -27.75 1.08
CA LEU A 684 -6.69 -26.74 0.12
C LEU A 684 -6.01 -25.39 0.43
N PHE A 685 -5.91 -25.03 1.71
CA PHE A 685 -5.18 -23.83 2.14
C PHE A 685 -3.73 -23.84 1.68
N ARG A 686 -3.03 -24.98 1.81
CA ARG A 686 -1.64 -25.11 1.35
C ARG A 686 -1.55 -24.97 -0.17
N LYS A 687 -2.47 -25.59 -0.94
CA LYS A 687 -2.55 -25.46 -2.40
C LYS A 687 -2.71 -23.98 -2.79
N PHE A 688 -3.71 -23.30 -2.23
CA PHE A 688 -3.98 -21.89 -2.57
C PHE A 688 -2.86 -20.95 -2.13
N ARG A 689 -2.26 -21.16 -0.95
CA ARG A 689 -1.10 -20.40 -0.53
C ARG A 689 0.05 -20.50 -1.52
N GLN A 690 0.34 -21.68 -2.06
CA GLN A 690 1.37 -21.87 -3.10
C GLN A 690 0.99 -21.19 -4.41
N GLN A 691 -0.28 -21.27 -4.83
CA GLN A 691 -0.78 -20.57 -6.02
C GLN A 691 -0.77 -19.04 -5.86
N LEU A 692 -0.89 -18.53 -4.64
CA LEU A 692 -0.68 -17.12 -4.31
C LEU A 692 0.80 -16.72 -4.30
N ASN A 693 1.72 -17.63 -4.59
CA ASN A 693 3.17 -17.44 -4.54
C ASN A 693 3.71 -17.19 -3.11
N VAL A 694 2.97 -17.56 -2.06
CA VAL A 694 3.45 -17.44 -0.67
C VAL A 694 4.21 -18.72 -0.31
N MET A 695 5.53 -18.63 -0.41
CA MET A 695 6.46 -19.75 -0.29
C MET A 695 7.66 -19.37 0.57
N PRO A 696 8.39 -20.37 1.12
CA PRO A 696 9.67 -20.12 1.80
C PRO A 696 10.71 -19.64 0.79
N LEU A 697 11.71 -18.90 1.27
CA LEU A 697 12.84 -18.47 0.46
C LEU A 697 13.60 -19.68 -0.10
N PRO A 698 13.92 -19.71 -1.39
CA PRO A 698 14.86 -20.69 -1.92
C PRO A 698 16.25 -20.53 -1.30
N VAL A 699 16.83 -21.61 -0.80
CA VAL A 699 18.13 -21.62 -0.07
C VAL A 699 19.28 -20.95 -0.86
N ALA A 700 19.21 -20.95 -2.19
CA ALA A 700 20.19 -20.30 -3.06
C ALA A 700 20.21 -18.76 -3.03
N ILE A 701 19.20 -18.13 -2.43
CA ILE A 701 19.08 -16.65 -2.34
C ILE A 701 19.73 -16.10 -1.06
N GLU A 702 19.94 -16.94 -0.04
CA GLU A 702 20.60 -16.51 1.21
C GLU A 702 22.08 -16.13 1.05
N GLY A 703 22.74 -16.59 -0.01
CA GLY A 703 24.13 -16.33 -0.31
C GLY A 703 24.43 -15.14 -1.25
N GLY A 704 23.41 -14.45 -1.77
CA GLY A 704 23.55 -13.47 -2.86
C GLY A 704 23.89 -12.02 -2.47
N ASN A 705 24.08 -11.71 -1.21
CA ASN A 705 24.49 -10.38 -0.73
C ASN A 705 25.96 -10.33 -0.27
N ALA A 706 26.84 -11.12 -0.89
CA ALA A 706 28.26 -10.98 -0.67
C ALA A 706 28.86 -10.06 -1.74
N ASP A 707 29.16 -8.84 -1.32
CA ASP A 707 30.21 -7.94 -1.81
C ASP A 707 30.76 -8.21 -3.25
N GLY A 708 30.19 -7.51 -4.20
CA GLY A 708 30.82 -7.21 -5.48
C GLY A 708 31.15 -5.71 -5.52
N ARG A 709 32.05 -5.27 -4.66
CA ARG A 709 32.80 -4.01 -4.84
C ARG A 709 34.27 -4.38 -4.83
N ASP A 710 34.81 -4.57 -6.00
CA ASP A 710 36.17 -4.25 -6.38
C ASP A 710 36.12 -3.17 -7.45
#